data_5f759b1a10378bac7a9e95f588e762ce
#
_entry.id   5f759b1a10378bac7a9e95f588e762ce
#
_cell.length_a   1.000
_cell.length_b   1.000
_cell.length_c   1.000
_cell.angle_alpha   90.00
_cell.angle_beta   90.00
_cell.angle_gamma   90.00
#
_symmetry.space_group_name_H-M   'P 1'
#
loop_
_entity.id
_entity.type
_entity.pdbx_description
1 polymer ?
#
loop_
_entity_poly.entity_id
_entity_poly.type
_entity_poly.pdbx_seq_one_letter_code
_entity_poly.pdbx_strand_id
1 'polypeptide(L)'
;MRHLPTIIQQNRTLNFLKTIFSLCLITAVSAVASAQQSEIQLTGKVIDELSGSPVPFATVALISKTTLKPFTGTITSESGNFNLQTDSTNFLVEINFMGYENLRVSELDLSKGKVSLGVLKLTQNSKNLETFTVTEERSTVEFKLDRRVFNVGSDISNQGLGALDVLNNVPSVNVDIEGNISLRGNAGVLILIDGKPSVMSDEGANALGSISSDMIERIEVITNPSAQYSAEGSSGIINIVLKKDEKKGFNGSGSVNVGYPHNNSIGISLNRRTEKFNLFTQMGAGYRSLPRYNESVNYNKTTGTTILSEGIEYRNEKFYNITLGTDYHINKYNVLTLSGRYAFEDEDQPSSTDFTLTDANKNVIGRYTRDETTTAANPKYQYDLQYEKEFKNDKEHTLQLSTLGKFFGKEQSSEFNNIPIEGLITDPNQKTATNFYQRDFTFKADYSNPISTKVTLETGGMYEMNDVGNDYSVLNEIDKVFVIDPVTTNNFEFDQKVLGIYGTGSYEGEKWGAKLGLRVENTDLNTILTTTNENNTQDYTNLFPSVHTSYKLTKMVSFQAGYSRRIYRPRLWDLNPFFNIRNIYNIRRGNPNLQAEYADSYEITGIFILEKISLNASIYNLYTTNVIERISFFENNANVTVPENIGQRNKTGLEVNGKYTPIKWFTLNGDFNFGYFMRQGSFQNQNFDFTGDQWSTQLTTKFKLPAKIDFELRGDYQSRVKTVQGKQSGFAVLNIGIRKKIGEGKAVISAGVRDVFASRKQVNYISQPNFYLYNNSIRGRFFVLGVSYSFGKGEAMTYSGGRRH
;
A
#
# COMPACT_ATOMS: atom_id res chain seq x y z
N MET A 1 -15.82 10.56 -51.79
CA MET A 1 -16.69 11.49 -51.07
C MET A 1 -17.28 10.82 -49.84
N ARG A 2 -16.86 11.26 -48.70
CA ARG A 2 -17.38 11.23 -47.31
C ARG A 2 -16.24 10.99 -46.34
N HIS A 3 -15.53 12.06 -46.04
CA HIS A 3 -14.70 12.19 -44.84
C HIS A 3 -15.15 13.42 -44.07
N LEU A 4 -15.13 13.29 -42.76
CA LEU A 4 -15.45 14.16 -41.65
C LEU A 4 -16.78 13.79 -40.94
N PRO A 5 -16.70 13.36 -39.69
CA PRO A 5 -16.55 14.25 -38.56
C PRO A 5 -15.76 13.65 -37.36
N THR A 6 -14.44 13.82 -37.28
CA THR A 6 -13.68 13.35 -36.11
C THR A 6 -13.05 14.48 -35.28
N ILE A 7 -13.06 15.71 -35.81
CA ILE A 7 -12.40 16.86 -35.19
C ILE A 7 -13.27 17.59 -34.13
N ILE A 8 -14.59 17.43 -34.19
CA ILE A 8 -15.52 18.17 -33.31
C ILE A 8 -15.64 17.55 -31.90
N GLN A 9 -15.36 16.25 -31.77
CA GLN A 9 -15.44 15.59 -30.44
C GLN A 9 -14.20 15.85 -29.55
N GLN A 10 -13.02 16.03 -30.14
CA GLN A 10 -11.80 16.35 -29.37
C GLN A 10 -11.85 17.76 -28.75
N ASN A 11 -12.50 18.71 -29.41
CA ASN A 11 -12.62 20.08 -28.88
C ASN A 11 -13.63 20.21 -27.73
N ARG A 12 -14.63 19.32 -27.61
CA ARG A 12 -15.59 19.40 -26.50
C ARG A 12 -15.04 18.90 -25.18
N THR A 13 -14.24 17.87 -25.16
CA THR A 13 -13.59 17.35 -23.95
C THR A 13 -12.49 18.29 -23.44
N LEU A 14 -11.74 18.92 -24.35
CA LEU A 14 -10.70 19.89 -23.96
C LEU A 14 -11.28 21.19 -23.41
N ASN A 15 -12.44 21.62 -23.94
CA ASN A 15 -13.14 22.80 -23.43
C ASN A 15 -13.83 22.53 -22.08
N PHE A 16 -14.37 21.33 -21.85
CA PHE A 16 -14.96 20.94 -20.58
C PHE A 16 -13.92 20.91 -19.47
N LEU A 17 -12.73 20.34 -19.72
CA LEU A 17 -11.60 20.36 -18.78
C LEU A 17 -11.07 21.79 -18.50
N LYS A 18 -11.02 22.65 -19.54
CA LYS A 18 -10.66 24.06 -19.33
C LYS A 18 -11.67 24.81 -18.47
N THR A 19 -12.95 24.52 -18.62
CA THR A 19 -14.04 25.17 -17.84
C THR A 19 -14.02 24.71 -16.38
N ILE A 20 -13.81 23.43 -16.10
CA ILE A 20 -13.70 22.90 -14.74
C ILE A 20 -12.43 23.46 -14.06
N PHE A 21 -11.30 23.49 -14.77
CA PHE A 21 -10.04 24.02 -14.23
C PHE A 21 -10.13 25.52 -13.93
N SER A 22 -10.77 26.30 -14.80
CA SER A 22 -11.02 27.71 -14.56
C SER A 22 -12.01 27.95 -13.41
N LEU A 23 -13.04 27.12 -13.26
CA LEU A 23 -14.01 27.25 -12.18
C LEU A 23 -13.41 26.87 -10.81
N CYS A 24 -12.59 25.83 -10.74
CA CYS A 24 -11.87 25.47 -9.53
C CYS A 24 -10.80 26.50 -9.14
N LEU A 25 -10.14 27.12 -10.12
CA LEU A 25 -9.14 28.15 -9.87
C LEU A 25 -9.78 29.45 -9.39
N ILE A 26 -10.94 29.83 -9.96
CA ILE A 26 -11.67 31.04 -9.58
C ILE A 26 -12.28 30.93 -8.18
N THR A 27 -12.82 29.75 -7.80
CA THR A 27 -13.35 29.53 -6.45
C THR A 27 -12.24 29.46 -5.39
N ALA A 28 -11.04 28.94 -5.74
CA ALA A 28 -9.89 28.93 -4.84
C ALA A 28 -9.30 30.35 -4.61
N VAL A 29 -9.28 31.18 -5.64
CA VAL A 29 -8.75 32.55 -5.54
C VAL A 29 -9.73 33.49 -4.80
N SER A 30 -11.04 33.29 -4.91
CA SER A 30 -12.03 34.07 -4.17
C SER A 30 -12.06 33.79 -2.66
N ALA A 31 -11.63 32.60 -2.23
CA ALA A 31 -11.56 32.27 -0.79
C ALA A 31 -10.32 32.87 -0.08
N VAL A 32 -9.31 33.30 -0.82
CA VAL A 32 -8.06 33.87 -0.26
C VAL A 32 -8.15 35.40 -0.03
N ALA A 33 -9.18 36.06 -0.56
CA ALA A 33 -9.28 37.54 -0.53
C ALA A 33 -9.94 38.14 0.75
N SER A 34 -10.25 37.33 1.79
CA SER A 34 -10.97 37.85 2.96
C SER A 34 -10.46 37.30 4.29
N ALA A 35 -9.23 37.64 4.67
CA ALA A 35 -8.81 37.64 6.07
C ALA A 35 -7.45 38.35 6.25
N GLN A 36 -7.46 39.68 6.17
CA GLN A 36 -6.41 40.47 6.79
C GLN A 36 -6.84 40.75 8.23
N GLN A 37 -6.72 39.75 9.11
CA GLN A 37 -6.86 39.92 10.55
C GLN A 37 -5.53 40.42 11.11
N SER A 38 -5.59 41.41 11.98
CA SER A 38 -4.42 41.96 12.67
C SER A 38 -3.79 40.91 13.58
N GLU A 39 -2.59 40.47 13.26
CA GLU A 39 -1.84 39.47 14.02
C GLU A 39 -1.32 40.12 15.32
N ILE A 40 -1.72 39.57 16.47
CA ILE A 40 -1.27 39.98 17.80
C ILE A 40 0.04 39.21 18.09
N GLN A 41 1.09 39.97 18.38
CA GLN A 41 2.39 39.39 18.78
C GLN A 41 2.58 39.52 20.30
N LEU A 42 2.77 38.38 20.98
CA LEU A 42 3.04 38.27 22.41
C LEU A 42 4.52 37.92 22.63
N THR A 43 5.19 38.70 23.50
CA THR A 43 6.57 38.43 23.90
C THR A 43 6.71 38.46 25.41
N GLY A 44 7.67 37.72 25.95
CA GLY A 44 7.95 37.74 27.39
C GLY A 44 9.17 36.85 27.72
N LYS A 45 9.56 36.88 28.98
CA LYS A 45 10.67 36.08 29.52
C LYS A 45 10.19 35.33 30.74
N VAL A 46 10.42 34.04 30.80
CA VAL A 46 10.06 33.17 31.93
C VAL A 46 11.31 32.88 32.77
N ILE A 47 11.21 33.12 34.08
CA ILE A 47 12.28 32.85 35.05
C ILE A 47 11.75 32.02 36.22
N ASP A 48 12.64 31.31 36.88
CA ASP A 48 12.37 30.69 38.20
C ASP A 48 12.28 31.78 39.27
N GLU A 49 11.24 31.74 40.08
CA GLU A 49 10.98 32.76 41.09
C GLU A 49 12.04 32.82 42.18
N LEU A 50 12.61 31.66 42.60
CA LEU A 50 13.56 31.58 43.67
C LEU A 50 15.00 31.89 43.23
N SER A 51 15.42 31.32 42.08
CA SER A 51 16.80 31.47 41.61
C SER A 51 16.99 32.63 40.67
N GLY A 52 15.92 33.21 40.12
CA GLY A 52 15.99 34.21 39.05
C GLY A 52 16.53 33.69 37.72
N SER A 53 16.85 32.40 37.62
CA SER A 53 17.39 31.79 36.41
C SER A 53 16.34 31.67 35.31
N PRO A 54 16.70 31.83 34.02
CA PRO A 54 15.74 31.60 32.95
C PRO A 54 15.25 30.13 32.96
N VAL A 55 13.96 29.95 32.71
CA VAL A 55 13.35 28.62 32.56
C VAL A 55 13.27 28.29 31.06
N PRO A 56 14.18 27.43 30.53
CA PRO A 56 14.19 27.06 29.14
C PRO A 56 13.11 26.01 28.85
N PHE A 57 12.57 26.04 27.63
CA PHE A 57 11.61 25.07 27.12
C PHE A 57 10.29 24.98 27.90
N ALA A 58 9.92 26.02 28.66
CA ALA A 58 8.60 26.12 29.28
C ALA A 58 7.54 26.32 28.18
N THR A 59 6.45 25.58 28.28
CA THR A 59 5.32 25.69 27.36
C THR A 59 4.52 26.96 27.65
N VAL A 60 4.32 27.79 26.65
CA VAL A 60 3.49 29.00 26.69
C VAL A 60 2.30 28.74 25.77
N ALA A 61 1.11 28.53 26.32
CA ALA A 61 -0.10 28.21 25.57
C ALA A 61 -1.13 29.35 25.65
N LEU A 62 -1.85 29.60 24.56
CA LEU A 62 -3.02 30.46 24.55
C LEU A 62 -4.27 29.59 24.76
N ILE A 63 -4.99 29.89 25.82
CA ILE A 63 -6.22 29.20 26.23
C ILE A 63 -7.41 30.08 25.86
N SER A 64 -8.33 29.58 25.08
CA SER A 64 -9.57 30.29 24.76
C SER A 64 -10.41 30.52 26.03
N LYS A 65 -10.78 31.78 26.30
CA LYS A 65 -11.65 32.14 27.46
C LYS A 65 -13.06 31.53 27.34
N THR A 66 -13.51 31.21 26.12
CA THR A 66 -14.82 30.60 25.87
C THR A 66 -14.85 29.10 26.06
N THR A 67 -13.82 28.40 25.59
CA THR A 67 -13.79 26.92 25.60
C THR A 67 -12.90 26.32 26.68
N LEU A 68 -12.10 27.16 27.34
CA LEU A 68 -11.06 26.80 28.34
C LEU A 68 -10.06 25.74 27.80
N LYS A 69 -9.84 25.73 26.48
CA LYS A 69 -8.91 24.81 25.79
C LYS A 69 -7.78 25.59 25.13
N PRO A 70 -6.56 25.02 25.09
CA PRO A 70 -5.46 25.60 24.33
C PRO A 70 -5.76 25.51 22.84
N PHE A 71 -5.42 26.54 22.06
CA PHE A 71 -5.61 26.59 20.62
C PHE A 71 -4.32 26.92 19.87
N THR A 72 -3.31 27.50 20.53
CA THR A 72 -1.96 27.69 19.99
C THR A 72 -0.97 27.85 21.12
N GLY A 73 0.33 27.75 20.87
CA GLY A 73 1.39 27.90 21.87
C GLY A 73 2.78 27.89 21.28
N THR A 74 3.77 28.16 22.15
CA THR A 74 5.20 28.13 21.86
C THR A 74 5.95 27.59 23.08
N ILE A 75 7.27 27.45 22.97
CA ILE A 75 8.15 27.15 24.10
C ILE A 75 9.15 28.29 24.30
N THR A 76 9.64 28.46 25.52
CA THR A 76 10.71 29.41 25.82
C THR A 76 12.04 28.94 25.27
N SER A 77 12.88 29.90 24.83
CA SER A 77 14.27 29.66 24.42
C SER A 77 15.18 29.27 25.59
N GLU A 78 16.44 28.91 25.32
CA GLU A 78 17.42 28.65 26.36
C GLU A 78 17.61 29.84 27.34
N SER A 79 17.36 31.07 26.88
CA SER A 79 17.40 32.30 27.74
C SER A 79 16.06 32.64 28.39
N GLY A 80 15.06 31.75 28.30
CA GLY A 80 13.72 31.88 28.87
C GLY A 80 12.78 32.82 28.07
N ASN A 81 13.17 33.34 26.91
CA ASN A 81 12.35 34.22 26.12
C ASN A 81 11.37 33.45 25.22
N PHE A 82 10.20 34.02 24.99
CA PHE A 82 9.24 33.50 24.02
C PHE A 82 8.67 34.60 23.13
N ASN A 83 8.23 34.16 21.94
CA ASN A 83 7.51 35.00 20.97
C ASN A 83 6.41 34.13 20.36
N LEU A 84 5.17 34.60 20.42
CA LEU A 84 3.98 33.89 19.95
C LEU A 84 3.08 34.89 19.19
N GLN A 85 2.51 34.40 18.10
CA GLN A 85 1.61 35.21 17.24
C GLN A 85 0.23 34.54 17.20
N THR A 86 -0.83 35.36 17.23
CA THR A 86 -2.22 34.92 17.15
C THR A 86 -3.10 35.96 16.52
N ASP A 87 -4.15 35.53 15.88
CA ASP A 87 -5.22 36.39 15.33
C ASP A 87 -6.44 36.47 16.28
N SER A 88 -6.45 35.68 17.36
CA SER A 88 -7.53 35.69 18.36
C SER A 88 -7.34 36.80 19.39
N THR A 89 -8.42 37.44 19.81
CA THR A 89 -8.45 38.45 20.85
C THR A 89 -9.04 37.98 22.19
N ASN A 90 -9.63 36.76 22.23
CA ASN A 90 -10.32 36.24 23.38
C ASN A 90 -9.62 35.03 24.00
N PHE A 91 -8.50 35.26 24.66
CA PHE A 91 -7.67 34.22 25.27
C PHE A 91 -7.04 34.69 26.58
N LEU A 92 -6.51 33.72 27.33
CA LEU A 92 -5.55 33.92 28.41
C LEU A 92 -4.24 33.19 28.06
N VAL A 93 -3.12 33.61 28.65
CA VAL A 93 -1.83 32.97 28.49
C VAL A 93 -1.62 32.02 29.68
N GLU A 94 -1.33 30.78 29.40
CA GLU A 94 -0.95 29.79 30.42
C GLU A 94 0.49 29.34 30.17
N ILE A 95 1.32 29.39 31.22
CA ILE A 95 2.71 28.93 31.18
C ILE A 95 2.84 27.73 32.07
N ASN A 96 3.39 26.66 31.52
CA ASN A 96 3.55 25.37 32.19
C ASN A 96 4.97 24.86 31.99
N PHE A 97 5.59 24.38 33.10
CA PHE A 97 6.86 23.70 33.06
C PHE A 97 6.93 22.63 34.15
N MET A 98 7.57 21.50 33.81
CA MET A 98 7.65 20.35 34.73
C MET A 98 8.29 20.74 36.07
N GLY A 99 7.58 20.50 37.18
CA GLY A 99 8.03 20.85 38.52
C GLY A 99 7.65 22.26 38.97
N TYR A 100 6.87 23.03 38.18
CA TYR A 100 6.38 24.36 38.51
C TYR A 100 4.86 24.44 38.55
N GLU A 101 4.32 25.41 39.30
CA GLU A 101 2.89 25.72 39.25
C GLU A 101 2.52 26.39 37.91
N ASN A 102 1.33 26.10 37.41
CA ASN A 102 0.84 26.72 36.18
C ASN A 102 0.58 28.21 36.41
N LEU A 103 1.26 29.08 35.65
CA LEU A 103 1.03 30.50 35.69
C LEU A 103 0.01 30.91 34.63
N ARG A 104 -1.08 31.58 35.04
CA ARG A 104 -2.11 32.13 34.14
C ARG A 104 -2.11 33.64 34.15
N VAL A 105 -2.04 34.23 32.96
CA VAL A 105 -2.16 35.68 32.75
C VAL A 105 -3.45 35.93 31.98
N SER A 106 -4.43 36.56 32.63
CA SER A 106 -5.80 36.77 32.08
C SER A 106 -6.05 38.23 31.65
N GLU A 107 -5.29 39.15 32.23
CA GLU A 107 -5.44 40.60 31.90
C GLU A 107 -4.37 40.97 30.90
N LEU A 108 -4.79 41.20 29.66
CA LEU A 108 -3.91 41.51 28.53
C LEU A 108 -4.43 42.76 27.82
N ASP A 109 -3.58 43.77 27.67
CA ASP A 109 -3.90 44.92 26.84
C ASP A 109 -3.55 44.62 25.36
N LEU A 110 -4.55 44.24 24.60
CA LEU A 110 -4.41 43.84 23.19
C LEU A 110 -4.52 44.99 22.20
N SER A 111 -4.68 46.25 22.68
CA SER A 111 -5.01 47.41 21.88
C SER A 111 -3.91 47.85 20.89
N LYS A 112 -2.65 47.43 21.10
CA LYS A 112 -1.49 47.85 20.31
C LYS A 112 -0.94 46.79 19.33
N GLY A 113 -1.59 45.59 19.22
CA GLY A 113 -1.13 44.48 18.36
C GLY A 113 0.21 43.86 18.77
N LYS A 114 0.99 44.47 19.64
CA LYS A 114 2.20 43.94 20.27
C LYS A 114 2.08 44.01 21.77
N VAL A 115 2.11 42.87 22.44
CA VAL A 115 1.96 42.73 23.87
C VAL A 115 3.24 42.19 24.47
N SER A 116 3.92 42.94 25.32
CA SER A 116 5.03 42.42 26.11
C SER A 116 4.52 42.05 27.51
N LEU A 117 4.65 40.77 27.84
CA LEU A 117 4.27 40.26 29.17
C LEU A 117 5.37 40.46 30.24
N GLY A 118 6.50 41.08 29.84
CA GLY A 118 7.61 41.32 30.76
C GLY A 118 8.28 40.05 31.26
N VAL A 119 8.70 40.08 32.50
CA VAL A 119 9.30 38.91 33.20
C VAL A 119 8.21 38.16 33.98
N LEU A 120 7.99 36.90 33.60
CA LEU A 120 7.01 36.01 34.22
C LEU A 120 7.73 35.01 35.13
N LYS A 121 7.34 34.95 36.39
CA LYS A 121 7.97 34.15 37.40
C LYS A 121 7.19 32.84 37.61
N LEU A 122 7.84 31.70 37.51
CA LEU A 122 7.28 30.40 37.84
C LEU A 122 7.71 29.97 39.23
N THR A 123 6.76 29.56 40.07
CA THR A 123 6.96 29.02 41.40
C THR A 123 7.12 27.51 41.33
N GLN A 124 8.15 26.95 41.98
CA GLN A 124 8.37 25.49 42.00
C GLN A 124 7.26 24.79 42.84
N ASN A 125 6.68 23.75 42.25
CA ASN A 125 5.66 22.94 42.94
C ASN A 125 6.17 21.52 43.19
N SER A 126 6.23 21.12 44.44
CA SER A 126 6.66 19.78 44.89
C SER A 126 5.52 18.73 44.89
N LYS A 127 4.31 19.10 44.45
CA LYS A 127 3.16 18.19 44.45
C LYS A 127 2.52 18.11 43.06
N ASN A 128 2.50 16.86 42.52
CA ASN A 128 1.75 16.35 41.42
C ASN A 128 2.16 16.74 40.00
N LEU A 129 2.81 15.76 39.34
CA LEU A 129 2.89 15.65 37.91
C LEU A 129 1.51 15.24 37.32
N GLU A 130 0.66 16.19 36.98
CA GLU A 130 -0.40 15.94 36.03
C GLU A 130 0.13 16.27 34.61
N THR A 131 0.37 15.24 33.85
CA THR A 131 0.83 15.36 32.46
C THR A 131 -0.37 15.74 31.59
N PHE A 132 -0.41 16.98 31.13
CA PHE A 132 -1.35 17.35 30.04
C PHE A 132 -0.88 16.72 28.74
N THR A 133 -1.57 15.69 28.31
CA THR A 133 -1.35 15.10 27.00
C THR A 133 -2.29 15.79 26.00
N VAL A 134 -1.73 16.62 25.13
CA VAL A 134 -2.46 17.09 23.95
C VAL A 134 -2.53 15.91 22.99
N THR A 135 -3.64 15.20 22.98
CA THR A 135 -3.94 14.17 21.99
C THR A 135 -4.46 14.87 20.74
N GLU A 136 -3.58 15.24 19.84
CA GLU A 136 -3.97 15.60 18.49
C GLU A 136 -4.18 14.29 17.71
N GLU A 137 -5.40 14.07 17.21
CA GLU A 137 -5.69 12.92 16.38
C GLU A 137 -4.87 13.10 15.08
N ARG A 138 -3.93 12.19 14.80
CA ARG A 138 -3.13 12.22 13.56
C ARG A 138 -4.05 12.37 12.37
N SER A 139 -3.66 13.18 11.40
CA SER A 139 -4.32 13.21 10.11
C SER A 139 -4.33 11.81 9.51
N THR A 140 -5.45 11.39 8.94
CA THR A 140 -5.54 10.10 8.23
C THR A 140 -4.53 10.03 7.09
N VAL A 141 -4.17 11.19 6.52
CA VAL A 141 -3.22 11.31 5.40
C VAL A 141 -2.24 12.44 5.68
N GLU A 142 -0.95 12.18 5.51
CA GLU A 142 0.14 13.15 5.57
C GLU A 142 0.90 13.17 4.24
N PHE A 143 1.40 14.33 3.82
CA PHE A 143 2.15 14.50 2.57
C PHE A 143 3.60 14.86 2.86
N LYS A 144 4.53 14.09 2.30
CA LYS A 144 5.97 14.38 2.29
C LYS A 144 6.40 14.72 0.87
N LEU A 145 7.65 15.14 0.69
CA LEU A 145 8.16 15.57 -0.62
C LEU A 145 8.03 14.49 -1.70
N ASP A 146 8.26 13.24 -1.34
CA ASP A 146 8.31 12.09 -2.25
C ASP A 146 7.22 11.03 -2.00
N ARG A 147 6.36 11.19 -0.97
CA ARG A 147 5.39 10.15 -0.57
C ARG A 147 4.14 10.67 0.11
N ARG A 148 3.08 9.88 0.04
CA ARG A 148 1.84 10.03 0.82
C ARG A 148 1.81 8.99 1.94
N VAL A 149 1.47 9.42 3.15
CA VAL A 149 1.44 8.58 4.35
C VAL A 149 0.02 8.43 4.84
N PHE A 150 -0.46 7.20 4.94
CA PHE A 150 -1.80 6.85 5.42
C PHE A 150 -1.70 6.19 6.79
N ASN A 151 -2.22 6.84 7.83
CA ASN A 151 -2.17 6.36 9.21
C ASN A 151 -3.30 5.35 9.47
N VAL A 152 -2.97 4.06 9.57
CA VAL A 152 -3.92 2.93 9.61
C VAL A 152 -4.77 2.94 10.87
N GLY A 153 -4.19 3.26 12.03
CA GLY A 153 -4.88 3.22 13.33
C GLY A 153 -5.99 4.26 13.52
N SER A 154 -6.04 5.29 12.66
CA SER A 154 -7.07 6.33 12.70
C SER A 154 -8.35 5.93 11.95
N ASP A 155 -8.33 4.82 11.20
CA ASP A 155 -9.43 4.37 10.37
C ASP A 155 -10.11 3.11 10.92
N ILE A 156 -11.43 3.18 11.16
CA ILE A 156 -12.20 2.08 11.75
C ILE A 156 -12.36 0.95 10.77
N SER A 157 -12.47 1.25 9.49
CA SER A 157 -12.60 0.25 8.43
C SER A 157 -11.41 -0.70 8.36
N ASN A 158 -10.30 -0.34 8.97
CA ASN A 158 -9.07 -1.15 9.00
C ASN A 158 -9.02 -2.14 10.17
N GLN A 159 -9.86 -2.02 11.19
CA GLN A 159 -9.76 -2.85 12.38
C GLN A 159 -10.19 -4.29 12.12
N GLY A 160 -9.44 -5.24 12.67
CA GLY A 160 -9.71 -6.67 12.53
C GLY A 160 -9.39 -7.25 11.15
N LEU A 161 -8.64 -6.51 10.32
CA LEU A 161 -8.32 -6.87 8.95
C LEU A 161 -6.90 -7.37 8.77
N GLY A 162 -6.64 -8.05 7.65
CA GLY A 162 -5.29 -8.30 7.14
C GLY A 162 -4.77 -7.11 6.34
N ALA A 163 -3.45 -7.06 6.11
CA ALA A 163 -2.82 -5.96 5.38
C ALA A 163 -3.37 -5.77 3.95
N LEU A 164 -3.78 -6.83 3.27
CA LEU A 164 -4.40 -6.74 1.94
C LEU A 164 -5.68 -5.90 1.95
N ASP A 165 -6.48 -6.12 2.98
CA ASP A 165 -7.72 -5.37 3.13
C ASP A 165 -7.46 -3.91 3.53
N VAL A 166 -6.44 -3.70 4.37
CA VAL A 166 -5.98 -2.35 4.74
C VAL A 166 -5.44 -1.61 3.50
N LEU A 167 -4.66 -2.28 2.66
CA LEU A 167 -4.18 -1.72 1.40
C LEU A 167 -5.33 -1.33 0.47
N ASN A 168 -6.36 -2.17 0.38
CA ASN A 168 -7.54 -1.83 -0.41
C ASN A 168 -8.31 -0.61 0.14
N ASN A 169 -8.03 -0.21 1.38
CA ASN A 169 -8.59 0.99 2.00
C ASN A 169 -7.73 2.24 1.76
N VAL A 170 -6.56 2.09 1.14
CA VAL A 170 -5.67 3.21 0.81
C VAL A 170 -6.11 3.82 -0.53
N PRO A 171 -6.27 5.14 -0.63
CA PRO A 171 -6.59 5.80 -1.89
C PRO A 171 -5.65 5.43 -3.02
N SER A 172 -6.21 5.23 -4.22
CA SER A 172 -5.50 4.84 -5.44
C SER A 172 -4.90 3.44 -5.46
N VAL A 173 -4.96 2.71 -4.35
CA VAL A 173 -4.57 1.30 -4.27
C VAL A 173 -5.82 0.43 -4.46
N ASN A 174 -5.72 -0.56 -5.31
CA ASN A 174 -6.76 -1.57 -5.48
C ASN A 174 -6.15 -2.96 -5.29
N VAL A 175 -6.82 -3.78 -4.50
CA VAL A 175 -6.48 -5.19 -4.32
C VAL A 175 -7.61 -5.99 -4.94
N ASP A 176 -7.32 -6.79 -5.96
CA ASP A 176 -8.33 -7.59 -6.65
C ASP A 176 -8.80 -8.80 -5.82
N ILE A 177 -9.69 -9.60 -6.38
CA ILE A 177 -10.22 -10.80 -5.71
C ILE A 177 -9.12 -11.86 -5.50
N GLU A 178 -8.13 -11.88 -6.38
CA GLU A 178 -6.99 -12.80 -6.33
C GLU A 178 -5.91 -12.32 -5.36
N GLY A 179 -6.01 -11.07 -4.88
CA GLY A 179 -5.06 -10.44 -3.98
C GLY A 179 -3.95 -9.65 -4.68
N ASN A 180 -4.04 -9.47 -6.02
CA ASN A 180 -3.07 -8.67 -6.75
C ASN A 180 -3.25 -7.19 -6.43
N ILE A 181 -2.14 -6.52 -6.20
CA ILE A 181 -2.11 -5.12 -5.82
C ILE A 181 -1.81 -4.26 -7.05
N SER A 182 -2.61 -3.23 -7.25
CA SER A 182 -2.39 -2.23 -8.29
C SER A 182 -2.44 -0.81 -7.71
N LEU A 183 -1.70 0.11 -8.32
CA LEU A 183 -1.69 1.52 -7.99
C LEU A 183 -2.20 2.33 -9.18
N ARG A 184 -3.22 3.15 -8.97
CA ARG A 184 -3.89 3.91 -10.04
C ARG A 184 -4.38 3.02 -11.20
N GLY A 185 -4.74 1.76 -10.87
CA GLY A 185 -5.17 0.74 -11.84
C GLY A 185 -4.05 0.14 -12.69
N ASN A 186 -2.78 0.35 -12.34
CA ASN A 186 -1.65 -0.29 -12.98
C ASN A 186 -1.03 -1.34 -12.04
N ALA A 187 -0.69 -2.50 -12.57
CA ALA A 187 0.12 -3.53 -11.91
C ALA A 187 1.61 -3.10 -11.85
N GLY A 188 2.49 -3.94 -11.34
CA GLY A 188 3.92 -3.63 -11.27
C GLY A 188 4.29 -2.71 -10.11
N VAL A 189 3.58 -2.83 -8.99
CA VAL A 189 3.85 -2.11 -7.74
C VAL A 189 4.87 -2.88 -6.91
N LEU A 190 5.91 -2.21 -6.42
CA LEU A 190 6.84 -2.77 -5.45
C LEU A 190 6.27 -2.64 -4.03
N ILE A 191 6.14 -3.75 -3.32
CA ILE A 191 5.65 -3.77 -1.94
C ILE A 191 6.84 -3.92 -0.98
N LEU A 192 6.93 -3.01 -0.03
CA LEU A 192 7.94 -3.02 1.02
C LEU A 192 7.29 -3.17 2.41
N ILE A 193 8.02 -3.74 3.35
CA ILE A 193 7.68 -3.72 4.78
C ILE A 193 8.85 -3.08 5.53
N ASP A 194 8.57 -2.01 6.26
CA ASP A 194 9.59 -1.19 6.95
C ASP A 194 10.71 -0.69 5.99
N GLY A 195 10.33 -0.36 4.75
CA GLY A 195 11.25 0.13 3.73
C GLY A 195 12.10 -0.94 3.03
N LYS A 196 11.85 -2.23 3.29
CA LYS A 196 12.64 -3.35 2.77
C LYS A 196 11.73 -4.36 2.06
N PRO A 197 12.21 -5.06 1.02
CA PRO A 197 11.53 -6.23 0.50
C PRO A 197 11.24 -7.24 1.61
N SER A 198 10.10 -7.92 1.54
CA SER A 198 9.71 -8.87 2.58
C SER A 198 9.16 -10.15 1.98
N VAL A 199 9.51 -11.28 2.58
CA VAL A 199 8.96 -12.59 2.24
C VAL A 199 7.43 -12.64 2.34
N MET A 200 6.81 -11.72 3.08
CA MET A 200 5.36 -11.60 3.18
C MET A 200 4.74 -10.91 1.97
N SER A 201 5.53 -10.16 1.19
CA SER A 201 5.09 -9.47 -0.03
C SER A 201 5.43 -10.26 -1.30
N ASP A 202 6.22 -11.32 -1.17
CA ASP A 202 6.59 -12.16 -2.30
C ASP A 202 5.45 -13.14 -2.60
N GLU A 203 5.23 -13.35 -3.83
CA GLU A 203 4.32 -14.24 -4.56
C GLU A 203 3.16 -14.92 -3.82
N GLY A 204 2.00 -14.60 -4.32
CA GLY A 204 0.73 -14.98 -3.71
C GLY A 204 0.39 -13.99 -2.61
N ALA A 205 -0.11 -12.83 -2.98
CA ALA A 205 -0.54 -11.70 -2.16
C ALA A 205 -1.29 -12.04 -0.84
N ASN A 206 -1.56 -13.31 -0.59
CA ASN A 206 -2.22 -13.81 0.61
C ASN A 206 -1.33 -13.80 1.85
N ALA A 207 -0.01 -13.87 1.70
CA ALA A 207 0.91 -13.80 2.84
C ALA A 207 0.82 -12.44 3.57
N LEU A 208 0.59 -11.36 2.85
CA LEU A 208 0.31 -10.05 3.45
C LEU A 208 -0.98 -10.07 4.28
N GLY A 209 -1.95 -10.90 3.94
CA GLY A 209 -3.18 -11.06 4.71
C GLY A 209 -2.97 -11.60 6.11
N SER A 210 -1.84 -12.25 6.41
CA SER A 210 -1.48 -12.72 7.74
C SER A 210 -0.97 -11.60 8.67
N ILE A 211 -0.61 -10.43 8.13
CA ILE A 211 -0.26 -9.24 8.92
C ILE A 211 -1.57 -8.58 9.34
N SER A 212 -1.87 -8.59 10.64
CA SER A 212 -3.04 -7.90 11.19
C SER A 212 -2.90 -6.38 11.06
N SER A 213 -4.00 -5.69 10.80
CA SER A 213 -4.07 -4.22 10.80
C SER A 213 -3.56 -3.58 12.09
N ASP A 214 -3.74 -4.27 13.24
CA ASP A 214 -3.27 -3.81 14.54
C ASP A 214 -1.74 -3.75 14.63
N MET A 215 -1.04 -4.48 13.77
CA MET A 215 0.42 -4.47 13.65
C MET A 215 0.93 -3.34 12.75
N ILE A 216 0.07 -2.73 11.95
CA ILE A 216 0.44 -1.69 10.98
C ILE A 216 0.32 -0.31 11.63
N GLU A 217 1.36 0.50 11.54
CA GLU A 217 1.35 1.90 11.95
C GLU A 217 0.77 2.78 10.85
N ARG A 218 1.36 2.67 9.65
CA ARG A 218 1.00 3.47 8.49
C ARG A 218 1.35 2.75 7.18
N ILE A 219 0.75 3.20 6.10
CA ILE A 219 1.10 2.83 4.73
C ILE A 219 1.61 4.07 4.01
N GLU A 220 2.76 3.94 3.36
CA GLU A 220 3.35 4.98 2.55
C GLU A 220 3.17 4.63 1.07
N VAL A 221 2.56 5.53 0.30
CA VAL A 221 2.39 5.40 -1.16
C VAL A 221 3.33 6.37 -1.85
N ILE A 222 4.21 5.84 -2.67
CA ILE A 222 5.29 6.57 -3.33
C ILE A 222 5.08 6.41 -4.84
N THR A 223 4.41 7.36 -5.45
CA THR A 223 4.07 7.31 -6.89
C THR A 223 5.25 7.65 -7.79
N ASN A 224 6.16 8.49 -7.29
CA ASN A 224 7.42 8.87 -7.93
C ASN A 224 8.58 8.65 -6.97
N PRO A 225 9.11 7.41 -6.85
CA PRO A 225 10.21 7.13 -5.93
C PRO A 225 11.50 7.83 -6.31
N SER A 226 12.22 8.36 -5.30
CA SER A 226 13.55 8.94 -5.49
C SER A 226 14.61 7.84 -5.73
N ALA A 227 15.79 8.22 -6.24
CA ALA A 227 16.85 7.28 -6.64
C ALA A 227 17.39 6.38 -5.51
N GLN A 228 17.16 6.71 -4.24
CA GLN A 228 17.51 5.88 -3.07
C GLN A 228 16.76 4.54 -3.01
N TYR A 229 15.58 4.46 -3.65
CA TYR A 229 14.82 3.22 -3.75
C TYR A 229 15.30 2.39 -4.93
N SER A 230 15.15 1.05 -4.85
CA SER A 230 15.31 0.18 -6.01
C SER A 230 14.48 0.71 -7.18
N ALA A 231 15.01 0.60 -8.40
CA ALA A 231 14.27 1.02 -9.59
C ALA A 231 13.06 0.12 -9.89
N GLU A 232 12.93 -1.02 -9.22
CA GLU A 232 11.81 -1.96 -9.37
C GLU A 232 10.47 -1.34 -9.02
N GLY A 233 9.43 -1.71 -9.77
CA GLY A 233 8.05 -1.25 -9.60
C GLY A 233 7.69 -0.11 -10.54
N SER A 234 7.31 -0.43 -11.78
CA SER A 234 6.96 0.55 -12.83
C SER A 234 5.80 1.47 -12.47
N SER A 235 4.95 1.06 -11.53
CA SER A 235 3.79 1.84 -11.07
C SER A 235 3.99 2.58 -9.74
N GLY A 236 5.15 2.43 -9.10
CA GLY A 236 5.49 3.03 -7.82
C GLY A 236 5.73 2.01 -6.71
N ILE A 237 5.80 2.51 -5.48
CA ILE A 237 6.11 1.73 -4.27
C ILE A 237 4.99 1.90 -3.25
N ILE A 238 4.63 0.81 -2.57
CA ILE A 238 3.80 0.81 -1.37
C ILE A 238 4.64 0.25 -0.23
N ASN A 239 4.85 1.04 0.83
CA ASN A 239 5.62 0.64 2.01
C ASN A 239 4.68 0.49 3.21
N ILE A 240 4.60 -0.71 3.76
CA ILE A 240 3.84 -1.03 4.97
C ILE A 240 4.78 -0.85 6.16
N VAL A 241 4.53 0.15 6.99
CA VAL A 241 5.34 0.41 8.18
C VAL A 241 4.67 -0.20 9.40
N LEU A 242 5.38 -1.09 10.07
CA LEU A 242 4.89 -1.77 11.26
C LEU A 242 5.12 -0.91 12.52
N LYS A 243 4.26 -1.12 13.53
CA LYS A 243 4.35 -0.38 14.78
C LYS A 243 5.62 -0.75 15.57
N LYS A 244 6.34 0.28 16.00
CA LYS A 244 7.49 0.17 16.92
C LYS A 244 7.21 1.08 18.10
N ASP A 245 7.23 0.51 19.32
CA ASP A 245 7.01 1.31 20.55
C ASP A 245 8.32 1.91 21.04
N GLU A 246 8.37 3.24 21.16
CA GLU A 246 9.57 3.98 21.59
C GLU A 246 9.63 4.25 23.11
N LYS A 247 8.58 3.91 23.85
CA LYS A 247 8.53 4.20 25.31
C LYS A 247 9.34 3.22 26.13
N LYS A 248 10.11 3.71 27.11
CA LYS A 248 10.85 2.86 28.05
C LYS A 248 9.87 2.03 28.90
N GLY A 249 10.18 0.77 29.12
CA GLY A 249 9.39 -0.15 29.92
C GLY A 249 8.85 -1.33 29.12
N PHE A 250 7.84 -1.99 29.65
CA PHE A 250 7.16 -3.12 29.03
C PHE A 250 5.77 -2.68 28.57
N ASN A 251 5.54 -2.81 27.27
CA ASN A 251 4.30 -2.43 26.61
C ASN A 251 3.84 -3.58 25.70
N GLY A 252 2.55 -3.66 25.45
CA GLY A 252 2.04 -4.64 24.52
C GLY A 252 0.58 -4.46 24.19
N SER A 253 0.14 -5.24 23.21
CA SER A 253 -1.27 -5.34 22.83
C SER A 253 -1.62 -6.77 22.44
N GLY A 254 -2.86 -7.15 22.69
CA GLY A 254 -3.44 -8.40 22.21
C GLY A 254 -4.70 -8.10 21.42
N SER A 255 -4.96 -8.87 20.38
CA SER A 255 -6.17 -8.77 19.56
C SER A 255 -6.75 -10.14 19.26
N VAL A 256 -8.08 -10.22 19.19
CA VAL A 256 -8.82 -11.39 18.73
C VAL A 256 -9.83 -10.93 17.70
N ASN A 257 -9.85 -11.58 16.56
CA ASN A 257 -10.78 -11.31 15.49
C ASN A 257 -11.53 -12.58 15.12
N VAL A 258 -12.83 -12.43 14.85
CA VAL A 258 -13.71 -13.51 14.40
C VAL A 258 -14.49 -13.01 13.20
N GLY A 259 -14.57 -13.81 12.14
CA GLY A 259 -15.26 -13.45 10.92
C GLY A 259 -16.06 -14.59 10.32
N TYR A 260 -17.03 -14.20 9.45
CA TYR A 260 -17.78 -15.13 8.63
C TYR A 260 -17.87 -14.57 7.18
N PRO A 261 -17.48 -15.34 6.12
CA PRO A 261 -16.81 -16.65 6.23
C PRO A 261 -15.57 -16.59 7.13
N HIS A 262 -15.05 -17.73 7.54
CA HIS A 262 -14.02 -17.78 8.59
C HIS A 262 -12.84 -16.86 8.27
N ASN A 263 -12.59 -15.91 9.15
CA ASN A 263 -11.42 -15.04 9.16
C ASN A 263 -11.08 -14.75 10.63
N ASN A 264 -10.57 -15.80 11.29
CA ASN A 264 -10.35 -15.81 12.72
C ASN A 264 -8.87 -15.66 13.00
N SER A 265 -8.50 -14.76 13.89
CA SER A 265 -7.10 -14.56 14.24
C SER A 265 -6.92 -14.10 15.68
N ILE A 266 -5.77 -14.45 16.24
CA ILE A 266 -5.23 -13.88 17.47
C ILE A 266 -3.90 -13.23 17.13
N GLY A 267 -3.67 -12.04 17.68
CA GLY A 267 -2.43 -11.30 17.52
C GLY A 267 -1.91 -10.81 18.87
N ILE A 268 -0.60 -10.86 19.08
CA ILE A 268 0.09 -10.36 20.26
C ILE A 268 1.30 -9.53 19.79
N SER A 269 1.45 -8.33 20.32
CA SER A 269 2.63 -7.49 20.14
C SER A 269 3.18 -7.13 21.50
N LEU A 270 4.46 -7.38 21.73
CA LEU A 270 5.16 -7.08 22.98
C LEU A 270 6.42 -6.28 22.67
N ASN A 271 6.70 -5.29 23.50
CA ASN A 271 7.90 -4.49 23.41
C ASN A 271 8.47 -4.25 24.81
N ARG A 272 9.78 -4.38 24.95
CA ARG A 272 10.53 -4.04 26.17
C ARG A 272 11.72 -3.18 25.82
N ARG A 273 11.64 -1.91 26.16
CA ARG A 273 12.73 -0.94 25.93
C ARG A 273 13.46 -0.62 27.22
N THR A 274 14.77 -0.77 27.19
CA THR A 274 15.74 -0.33 28.18
C THR A 274 16.59 0.80 27.62
N GLU A 275 17.65 1.23 28.28
CA GLU A 275 18.59 2.23 27.74
C GLU A 275 19.42 1.68 26.59
N LYS A 276 19.79 0.39 26.64
CA LYS A 276 20.67 -0.24 25.66
C LYS A 276 19.95 -1.15 24.68
N PHE A 277 18.80 -1.70 25.06
CA PHE A 277 18.07 -2.68 24.24
C PHE A 277 16.63 -2.27 24.04
N ASN A 278 16.14 -2.44 22.83
CA ASN A 278 14.73 -2.45 22.49
C ASN A 278 14.38 -3.84 21.95
N LEU A 279 13.76 -4.68 22.78
CA LEU A 279 13.30 -6.00 22.39
C LEU A 279 11.85 -5.89 21.91
N PHE A 280 11.56 -6.39 20.73
CA PHE A 280 10.20 -6.40 20.19
C PHE A 280 9.84 -7.78 19.62
N THR A 281 8.56 -8.14 19.79
CA THR A 281 8.00 -9.33 19.17
C THR A 281 6.59 -9.08 18.71
N GLN A 282 6.23 -9.69 17.59
CA GLN A 282 4.88 -9.75 17.07
C GLN A 282 4.59 -11.20 16.72
N MET A 283 3.44 -11.70 17.19
CA MET A 283 2.99 -13.07 16.94
C MET A 283 1.56 -13.02 16.43
N GLY A 284 1.26 -13.79 15.44
CA GLY A 284 -0.08 -13.97 14.90
C GLY A 284 -0.36 -15.41 14.58
N ALA A 285 -1.57 -15.85 14.85
CA ALA A 285 -2.07 -17.14 14.42
C ALA A 285 -3.54 -17.02 14.02
N GLY A 286 -3.97 -17.83 13.09
CA GLY A 286 -5.36 -17.78 12.68
C GLY A 286 -5.74 -18.86 11.68
N TYR A 287 -7.02 -18.82 11.35
CA TYR A 287 -7.63 -19.63 10.30
C TYR A 287 -8.52 -18.73 9.46
N ARG A 288 -8.36 -18.78 8.15
CA ARG A 288 -9.23 -18.11 7.21
C ARG A 288 -9.72 -19.06 6.14
N SER A 289 -10.96 -18.84 5.70
CA SER A 289 -11.56 -19.50 4.57
C SER A 289 -12.00 -18.44 3.57
N LEU A 290 -11.52 -18.54 2.35
CA LEU A 290 -11.80 -17.58 1.28
C LEU A 290 -12.61 -18.29 0.18
N PRO A 291 -13.94 -18.44 0.35
CA PRO A 291 -14.78 -19.00 -0.70
C PRO A 291 -14.80 -18.07 -1.91
N ARG A 292 -14.71 -18.65 -3.11
CA ARG A 292 -14.82 -17.94 -4.38
C ARG A 292 -15.69 -18.75 -5.33
N TYR A 293 -16.76 -18.15 -5.80
CA TYR A 293 -17.57 -18.68 -6.89
C TYR A 293 -16.97 -18.23 -8.21
N ASN A 294 -16.76 -19.16 -9.12
CA ASN A 294 -16.25 -18.95 -10.47
C ASN A 294 -17.24 -19.48 -11.48
N GLU A 295 -17.44 -18.71 -12.55
CA GLU A 295 -18.22 -19.10 -13.71
C GLU A 295 -17.41 -18.72 -14.97
N SER A 296 -17.33 -19.65 -15.94
CA SER A 296 -16.72 -19.30 -17.23
C SER A 296 -17.49 -19.90 -18.40
N VAL A 297 -17.48 -19.17 -19.51
CA VAL A 297 -18.01 -19.61 -20.80
C VAL A 297 -16.92 -19.46 -21.84
N ASN A 298 -16.52 -20.58 -22.41
CA ASN A 298 -15.62 -20.64 -23.55
C ASN A 298 -16.44 -21.02 -24.80
N TYR A 299 -16.57 -20.09 -25.74
CA TYR A 299 -17.29 -20.35 -26.99
C TYR A 299 -16.33 -20.30 -28.17
N ASN A 300 -16.19 -21.42 -28.87
CA ASN A 300 -15.45 -21.54 -30.11
C ASN A 300 -16.34 -21.14 -31.27
N LYS A 301 -16.09 -19.99 -31.89
CA LYS A 301 -16.88 -19.45 -33.01
C LYS A 301 -16.67 -20.24 -34.30
N THR A 302 -15.56 -20.97 -34.44
CA THR A 302 -15.24 -21.75 -35.60
C THR A 302 -16.01 -23.07 -35.66
N THR A 303 -16.10 -23.76 -34.50
CA THR A 303 -16.77 -25.05 -34.40
C THR A 303 -18.19 -24.94 -33.86
N GLY A 304 -18.56 -23.80 -33.27
CA GLY A 304 -19.84 -23.58 -32.58
C GLY A 304 -19.93 -24.25 -31.20
N THR A 305 -18.86 -24.86 -30.73
CA THR A 305 -18.85 -25.56 -29.43
C THR A 305 -18.78 -24.56 -28.26
N THR A 306 -19.49 -24.90 -27.18
CA THR A 306 -19.45 -24.10 -25.92
C THR A 306 -19.03 -25.00 -24.76
N ILE A 307 -18.18 -24.45 -23.89
CA ILE A 307 -17.84 -25.04 -22.59
C ILE A 307 -18.25 -24.06 -21.51
N LEU A 308 -19.21 -24.47 -20.71
CA LEU A 308 -19.64 -23.77 -19.50
C LEU A 308 -18.94 -24.45 -18.33
N SER A 309 -18.34 -23.68 -17.43
CA SER A 309 -17.87 -24.16 -16.13
C SER A 309 -18.39 -23.29 -15.00
N GLU A 310 -18.93 -23.89 -13.96
CA GLU A 310 -19.47 -23.26 -12.77
C GLU A 310 -18.97 -23.99 -11.54
N GLY A 311 -18.41 -23.27 -10.57
CA GLY A 311 -17.87 -23.94 -9.40
C GLY A 311 -17.57 -23.03 -8.24
N ILE A 312 -17.29 -23.66 -7.11
CA ILE A 312 -16.83 -22.98 -5.90
C ILE A 312 -15.49 -23.55 -5.49
N GLU A 313 -14.57 -22.68 -5.18
CA GLU A 313 -13.29 -23.02 -4.57
C GLU A 313 -13.18 -22.42 -3.18
N TYR A 314 -12.59 -23.16 -2.27
CA TYR A 314 -12.25 -22.70 -0.94
C TYR A 314 -10.73 -22.63 -0.84
N ARG A 315 -10.24 -21.54 -0.29
CA ARG A 315 -8.88 -21.42 0.15
C ARG A 315 -8.87 -21.32 1.66
N ASN A 316 -8.72 -22.48 2.29
CA ASN A 316 -8.66 -22.61 3.73
C ASN A 316 -7.20 -22.58 4.15
N GLU A 317 -6.86 -21.68 5.04
CA GLU A 317 -5.48 -21.50 5.51
C GLU A 317 -5.42 -21.42 7.03
N LYS A 318 -4.60 -22.27 7.64
CA LYS A 318 -4.08 -22.03 8.99
C LYS A 318 -2.76 -21.30 8.84
N PHE A 319 -2.65 -20.15 9.47
CA PHE A 319 -1.44 -19.36 9.38
C PHE A 319 -0.84 -19.06 10.76
N TYR A 320 0.48 -19.02 10.80
CA TYR A 320 1.28 -18.67 11.97
C TYR A 320 2.36 -17.70 11.51
N ASN A 321 2.59 -16.63 12.27
CA ASN A 321 3.72 -15.74 12.04
C ASN A 321 4.32 -15.30 13.36
N ILE A 322 5.64 -15.15 13.38
CA ILE A 322 6.37 -14.59 14.50
C ILE A 322 7.48 -13.69 13.94
N THR A 323 7.56 -12.49 14.49
CA THR A 323 8.69 -11.58 14.30
C THR A 323 9.33 -11.35 15.66
N LEU A 324 10.63 -11.53 15.73
CA LEU A 324 11.45 -11.26 16.89
C LEU A 324 12.55 -10.29 16.47
N GLY A 325 12.84 -9.29 17.28
CA GLY A 325 13.93 -8.39 16.97
C GLY A 325 14.45 -7.62 18.18
N THR A 326 15.61 -7.04 17.97
CA THR A 326 16.26 -6.19 18.95
C THR A 326 17.01 -5.06 18.30
N ASP A 327 16.88 -3.86 18.86
CA ASP A 327 17.79 -2.75 18.59
C ASP A 327 18.78 -2.69 19.76
N TYR A 328 20.05 -2.87 19.50
CA TYR A 328 21.11 -2.73 20.47
C TYR A 328 21.82 -1.39 20.29
N HIS A 329 21.59 -0.47 21.22
CA HIS A 329 22.26 0.82 21.26
C HIS A 329 23.68 0.64 21.84
N ILE A 330 24.69 0.45 20.97
CA ILE A 330 26.10 0.36 21.35
C ILE A 330 26.48 1.63 22.10
N ASN A 331 26.03 2.77 21.59
CA ASN A 331 26.02 4.08 22.24
C ASN A 331 24.95 4.96 21.59
N LYS A 332 24.86 6.24 21.96
CA LYS A 332 23.85 7.16 21.47
C LYS A 332 23.93 7.46 19.95
N TYR A 333 25.01 7.05 19.28
CA TYR A 333 25.26 7.29 17.86
C TYR A 333 25.33 6.02 17.02
N ASN A 334 25.36 4.86 17.64
CA ASN A 334 25.56 3.59 16.96
C ASN A 334 24.50 2.60 17.42
N VAL A 335 23.69 2.12 16.50
CA VAL A 335 22.61 1.17 16.73
C VAL A 335 22.82 -0.05 15.82
N LEU A 336 22.73 -1.22 16.40
CA LEU A 336 22.69 -2.49 15.68
C LEU A 336 21.29 -3.07 15.85
N THR A 337 20.58 -3.25 14.74
CA THR A 337 19.29 -3.92 14.70
C THR A 337 19.43 -5.31 14.14
N LEU A 338 18.91 -6.30 14.85
CA LEU A 338 18.77 -7.67 14.37
C LEU A 338 17.31 -8.07 14.48
N SER A 339 16.74 -8.58 13.40
CA SER A 339 15.41 -9.16 13.44
C SER A 339 15.31 -10.46 12.64
N GLY A 340 14.44 -11.35 13.10
CA GLY A 340 14.07 -12.56 12.42
C GLY A 340 12.56 -12.65 12.29
N ARG A 341 12.09 -13.17 11.16
CA ARG A 341 10.68 -13.45 10.91
C ARG A 341 10.54 -14.89 10.42
N TYR A 342 9.57 -15.56 11.00
CA TYR A 342 9.09 -16.86 10.53
C TYR A 342 7.60 -16.75 10.26
N ALA A 343 7.16 -17.28 9.13
CA ALA A 343 5.75 -17.47 8.83
C ALA A 343 5.54 -18.84 8.22
N PHE A 344 4.39 -19.42 8.50
CA PHE A 344 3.98 -20.72 7.97
C PHE A 344 2.50 -20.69 7.64
N GLU A 345 2.14 -21.23 6.49
CA GLU A 345 0.77 -21.41 6.07
C GLU A 345 0.56 -22.88 5.72
N ASP A 346 -0.49 -23.48 6.31
CA ASP A 346 -1.00 -24.80 5.98
C ASP A 346 -2.33 -24.60 5.25
N GLU A 347 -2.35 -24.95 3.97
CA GLU A 347 -3.47 -24.70 3.07
C GLU A 347 -4.19 -26.01 2.74
N ASP A 348 -5.53 -25.96 2.79
CA ASP A 348 -6.45 -26.96 2.28
C ASP A 348 -7.43 -26.25 1.33
N GLN A 349 -7.35 -26.58 0.04
CA GLN A 349 -8.08 -25.88 -1.02
C GLN A 349 -8.99 -26.86 -1.78
N PRO A 350 -10.13 -27.27 -1.20
CA PRO A 350 -11.11 -28.04 -1.95
C PRO A 350 -11.82 -27.15 -2.96
N SER A 351 -12.05 -27.69 -4.15
CA SER A 351 -12.92 -27.08 -5.14
C SER A 351 -13.77 -28.11 -5.85
N SER A 352 -14.94 -27.68 -6.34
CA SER A 352 -15.82 -28.50 -7.16
C SER A 352 -16.33 -27.63 -8.30
N THR A 353 -16.16 -28.11 -9.54
CA THR A 353 -16.52 -27.36 -10.75
C THR A 353 -17.28 -28.27 -11.70
N ASP A 354 -18.48 -27.86 -12.05
CA ASP A 354 -19.32 -28.52 -13.05
C ASP A 354 -18.97 -28.01 -14.45
N PHE A 355 -18.72 -28.91 -15.37
CA PHE A 355 -18.45 -28.65 -16.77
C PHE A 355 -19.61 -29.15 -17.62
N THR A 356 -20.08 -28.33 -18.55
CA THR A 356 -21.07 -28.68 -19.57
C THR A 356 -20.53 -28.32 -20.94
N LEU A 357 -20.39 -29.30 -21.79
CA LEU A 357 -19.92 -29.17 -23.17
C LEU A 357 -21.09 -29.32 -24.11
N THR A 358 -21.24 -28.38 -25.07
CA THR A 358 -22.29 -28.41 -26.07
C THR A 358 -21.72 -28.31 -27.48
N ASP A 359 -22.41 -28.95 -28.46
CA ASP A 359 -22.11 -28.82 -29.88
C ASP A 359 -22.67 -27.51 -30.47
N ALA A 360 -22.49 -27.30 -31.78
CA ALA A 360 -23.01 -26.15 -32.51
C ALA A 360 -24.55 -26.04 -32.50
N ASN A 361 -25.27 -27.15 -32.29
CA ASN A 361 -26.72 -27.21 -32.20
C ASN A 361 -27.23 -27.02 -30.76
N LYS A 362 -26.30 -26.78 -29.82
CA LYS A 362 -26.56 -26.66 -28.38
C LYS A 362 -26.98 -27.98 -27.70
N ASN A 363 -26.72 -29.13 -28.32
CA ASN A 363 -26.88 -30.43 -27.67
C ASN A 363 -25.73 -30.64 -26.67
N VAL A 364 -26.06 -31.18 -25.51
CA VAL A 364 -25.03 -31.57 -24.54
C VAL A 364 -24.28 -32.79 -25.09
N ILE A 365 -22.97 -32.64 -25.24
CA ILE A 365 -22.08 -33.73 -25.71
C ILE A 365 -21.27 -34.33 -24.57
N GLY A 366 -21.17 -33.62 -23.44
CA GLY A 366 -20.51 -34.06 -22.21
C GLY A 366 -20.88 -33.19 -21.02
N ARG A 367 -21.09 -33.83 -19.88
CA ARG A 367 -21.25 -33.16 -18.57
C ARG A 367 -20.53 -33.94 -17.51
N TYR A 368 -19.76 -33.27 -16.68
CA TYR A 368 -19.04 -33.86 -15.56
C TYR A 368 -18.74 -32.87 -14.47
N THR A 369 -18.52 -33.34 -13.26
CA THR A 369 -17.99 -32.54 -12.14
C THR A 369 -16.51 -32.86 -11.98
N ARG A 370 -15.68 -31.85 -11.85
CA ARG A 370 -14.26 -31.94 -11.49
C ARG A 370 -14.07 -31.52 -10.07
N ASP A 371 -13.81 -32.48 -9.20
CA ASP A 371 -13.48 -32.25 -7.82
C ASP A 371 -11.96 -32.17 -7.66
N GLU A 372 -11.50 -31.17 -6.90
CA GLU A 372 -10.10 -30.94 -6.57
C GLU A 372 -9.91 -30.98 -5.07
N THR A 373 -8.89 -31.68 -4.64
CA THR A 373 -8.34 -31.58 -3.29
C THR A 373 -6.88 -31.16 -3.41
N THR A 374 -6.58 -29.95 -2.93
CA THR A 374 -5.22 -29.39 -2.93
C THR A 374 -4.78 -29.12 -1.50
N THR A 375 -3.59 -29.62 -1.13
CA THR A 375 -2.93 -29.30 0.13
C THR A 375 -1.60 -28.61 -0.14
N ALA A 376 -1.24 -27.62 0.67
CA ALA A 376 0.05 -26.95 0.54
C ALA A 376 0.62 -26.52 1.89
N ALA A 377 1.94 -26.59 2.01
CA ALA A 377 2.72 -26.09 3.12
C ALA A 377 3.68 -25.00 2.64
N ASN A 378 3.63 -23.82 3.26
CA ASN A 378 4.35 -22.64 2.81
C ASN A 378 5.25 -22.07 3.93
N PRO A 379 6.44 -22.64 4.19
CA PRO A 379 7.40 -22.06 5.15
C PRO A 379 8.08 -20.81 4.57
N LYS A 380 8.21 -19.78 5.42
CA LYS A 380 8.83 -18.51 5.09
C LYS A 380 9.78 -18.08 6.20
N TYR A 381 11.00 -17.72 5.84
CA TYR A 381 12.03 -17.26 6.77
C TYR A 381 12.61 -15.94 6.27
N GLN A 382 12.88 -15.03 7.18
CA GLN A 382 13.57 -13.80 6.89
C GLN A 382 14.47 -13.43 8.06
N TYR A 383 15.66 -12.95 7.77
CA TYR A 383 16.50 -12.28 8.74
C TYR A 383 16.97 -10.94 8.20
N ASP A 384 17.14 -10.00 9.10
CA ASP A 384 17.58 -8.66 8.81
C ASP A 384 18.61 -8.22 9.84
N LEU A 385 19.76 -7.78 9.37
CA LEU A 385 20.82 -7.19 10.18
C LEU A 385 21.11 -5.80 9.64
N GLN A 386 21.01 -4.78 10.49
CA GLN A 386 21.26 -3.39 10.13
C GLN A 386 22.18 -2.75 11.15
N TYR A 387 23.18 -2.05 10.67
CA TYR A 387 23.99 -1.16 11.46
C TYR A 387 23.76 0.27 11.03
N GLU A 388 23.41 1.13 11.97
CA GLU A 388 23.23 2.55 11.75
C GLU A 388 24.19 3.34 12.61
N LYS A 389 24.90 4.26 11.99
CA LYS A 389 25.80 5.22 12.63
C LYS A 389 25.31 6.62 12.35
N GLU A 390 24.97 7.35 13.41
CA GLU A 390 24.81 8.81 13.40
C GLU A 390 26.18 9.47 13.65
N PHE A 391 26.58 10.44 12.85
CA PHE A 391 27.81 11.19 13.09
C PHE A 391 27.57 12.29 14.13
N LYS A 392 28.60 12.58 14.92
CA LYS A 392 28.46 13.50 16.08
C LYS A 392 27.84 14.83 15.69
N ASN A 393 26.86 15.27 16.50
CA ASN A 393 26.15 16.55 16.43
C ASN A 393 25.18 16.74 15.26
N ASP A 394 24.97 15.73 14.43
CA ASP A 394 24.05 15.82 13.33
C ASP A 394 23.33 14.50 13.10
N LYS A 395 22.03 14.47 13.41
CA LYS A 395 21.19 13.28 13.28
C LYS A 395 20.86 12.91 11.83
N GLU A 396 21.06 13.84 10.90
CA GLU A 396 20.82 13.61 9.47
C GLU A 396 22.09 13.09 8.76
N HIS A 397 23.24 13.25 9.41
CA HIS A 397 24.51 12.69 8.93
C HIS A 397 24.63 11.23 9.37
N THR A 398 24.30 10.31 8.49
CA THR A 398 24.16 8.88 8.80
C THR A 398 24.89 7.98 7.82
N LEU A 399 25.33 6.83 8.31
CA LEU A 399 25.75 5.67 7.52
C LEU A 399 24.90 4.49 7.95
N GLN A 400 24.23 3.87 7.00
CA GLN A 400 23.43 2.67 7.23
C GLN A 400 23.97 1.53 6.38
N LEU A 401 24.26 0.40 7.01
CA LEU A 401 24.62 -0.85 6.36
C LEU A 401 23.56 -1.88 6.70
N SER A 402 23.06 -2.60 5.73
CA SER A 402 22.05 -3.64 5.97
C SER A 402 22.27 -4.87 5.10
N THR A 403 21.94 -6.02 5.65
CA THR A 403 21.81 -7.27 4.93
C THR A 403 20.47 -7.92 5.26
N LEU A 404 19.82 -8.41 4.24
CA LEU A 404 18.53 -9.06 4.31
C LEU A 404 18.63 -10.41 3.61
N GLY A 405 18.22 -11.49 4.28
CA GLY A 405 18.02 -12.78 3.66
C GLY A 405 16.57 -13.21 3.78
N LYS A 406 15.99 -13.68 2.67
CA LYS A 406 14.62 -14.22 2.62
C LYS A 406 14.64 -15.63 2.03
N PHE A 407 13.78 -16.47 2.53
CA PHE A 407 13.49 -17.77 1.99
C PHE A 407 11.98 -18.01 1.99
N PHE A 408 11.46 -18.47 0.88
CA PHE A 408 10.08 -18.93 0.73
C PHE A 408 10.07 -20.32 0.10
N GLY A 409 9.38 -21.26 0.71
CA GLY A 409 9.14 -22.60 0.17
C GLY A 409 7.65 -22.83 -0.03
N LYS A 410 7.30 -23.67 -1.00
CA LYS A 410 5.94 -24.17 -1.19
C LYS A 410 5.99 -25.61 -1.65
N GLU A 411 5.45 -26.50 -0.82
CA GLU A 411 5.19 -27.88 -1.17
C GLU A 411 3.68 -28.03 -1.36
N GLN A 412 3.23 -28.33 -2.58
CA GLN A 412 1.83 -28.45 -2.91
C GLN A 412 1.56 -29.78 -3.61
N SER A 413 0.47 -30.43 -3.23
CA SER A 413 -0.08 -31.59 -3.88
C SER A 413 -1.54 -31.37 -4.22
N SER A 414 -1.95 -31.70 -5.44
CA SER A 414 -3.33 -31.62 -5.86
C SER A 414 -3.79 -32.92 -6.51
N GLU A 415 -5.02 -33.33 -6.24
CA GLU A 415 -5.70 -34.46 -6.85
C GLU A 415 -7.00 -33.95 -7.49
N PHE A 416 -7.19 -34.29 -8.77
CA PHE A 416 -8.32 -33.89 -9.59
C PHE A 416 -9.08 -35.14 -10.04
N ASN A 417 -10.35 -35.26 -9.65
CA ASN A 417 -11.22 -36.36 -9.98
C ASN A 417 -12.37 -35.87 -10.88
N ASN A 418 -12.46 -36.42 -12.07
CA ASN A 418 -13.52 -36.13 -13.03
C ASN A 418 -14.64 -37.16 -12.86
N ILE A 419 -15.82 -36.73 -12.46
CA ILE A 419 -17.00 -37.56 -12.20
C ILE A 419 -17.96 -37.38 -13.36
N PRO A 420 -18.11 -38.37 -14.23
CA PRO A 420 -18.99 -38.32 -15.39
C PRO A 420 -20.47 -38.23 -14.97
N ILE A 421 -21.24 -37.35 -15.65
CA ILE A 421 -22.67 -37.19 -15.48
C ILE A 421 -23.40 -37.61 -16.77
N GLU A 422 -22.93 -37.12 -17.93
CA GLU A 422 -23.59 -37.36 -19.24
C GLU A 422 -22.55 -37.29 -20.37
N GLY A 423 -22.68 -38.16 -21.37
CA GLY A 423 -21.81 -38.17 -22.55
C GLY A 423 -20.42 -38.76 -22.31
N LEU A 424 -19.54 -38.64 -23.29
CA LEU A 424 -18.18 -39.13 -23.25
C LEU A 424 -17.26 -38.04 -22.70
N ILE A 425 -16.52 -38.38 -21.64
CA ILE A 425 -15.48 -37.53 -21.06
C ILE A 425 -14.14 -38.12 -21.42
N THR A 426 -13.29 -37.32 -22.03
CA THR A 426 -11.93 -37.69 -22.45
C THR A 426 -10.86 -37.19 -21.49
N ASP A 427 -11.20 -36.29 -20.59
CA ASP A 427 -10.26 -35.68 -19.66
C ASP A 427 -9.89 -36.68 -18.53
N PRO A 428 -8.60 -37.00 -18.33
CA PRO A 428 -8.18 -37.95 -17.31
C PRO A 428 -8.30 -37.34 -15.90
N ASN A 429 -8.43 -38.21 -14.89
CA ASN A 429 -8.10 -37.82 -13.53
C ASN A 429 -6.61 -37.48 -13.47
N GLN A 430 -6.25 -36.52 -12.62
CA GLN A 430 -4.90 -35.96 -12.60
C GLN A 430 -4.38 -35.83 -11.16
N LYS A 431 -3.07 -35.96 -11.01
CA LYS A 431 -2.37 -35.53 -9.79
C LYS A 431 -1.27 -34.57 -10.16
N THR A 432 -1.08 -33.51 -9.35
CA THR A 432 0.03 -32.61 -9.52
C THR A 432 0.81 -32.48 -8.23
N ALA A 433 2.11 -32.28 -8.36
CA ALA A 433 2.97 -31.91 -7.26
C ALA A 433 3.84 -30.72 -7.67
N THR A 434 4.00 -29.79 -6.74
CA THR A 434 4.84 -28.62 -6.88
C THR A 434 5.80 -28.55 -5.71
N ASN A 435 7.09 -28.47 -5.99
CA ASN A 435 8.11 -28.14 -5.01
C ASN A 435 8.81 -26.85 -5.46
N PHE A 436 8.49 -25.78 -4.78
CA PHE A 436 8.94 -24.43 -5.10
C PHE A 436 9.82 -23.89 -3.99
N TYR A 437 10.91 -23.21 -4.36
CA TYR A 437 11.70 -22.41 -3.46
C TYR A 437 12.09 -21.06 -4.07
N GLN A 438 12.24 -20.06 -3.23
CA GLN A 438 12.81 -18.76 -3.55
C GLN A 438 13.78 -18.36 -2.44
N ARG A 439 14.95 -17.86 -2.81
CA ARG A 439 16.00 -17.35 -1.93
C ARG A 439 16.44 -15.99 -2.40
N ASP A 440 16.32 -15.00 -1.55
CA ASP A 440 16.75 -13.64 -1.86
C ASP A 440 17.77 -13.17 -0.83
N PHE A 441 18.83 -12.55 -1.31
CA PHE A 441 19.83 -11.88 -0.47
C PHE A 441 20.01 -10.46 -0.97
N THR A 442 19.90 -9.48 -0.06
CA THR A 442 20.10 -8.08 -0.37
C THR A 442 21.15 -7.49 0.55
N PHE A 443 22.14 -6.85 -0.01
CA PHE A 443 23.15 -6.05 0.70
C PHE A 443 22.94 -4.60 0.31
N LYS A 444 22.88 -3.69 1.29
CA LYS A 444 22.65 -2.27 1.03
C LYS A 444 23.54 -1.41 1.92
N ALA A 445 24.10 -0.36 1.33
CA ALA A 445 24.86 0.67 2.04
C ALA A 445 24.31 2.04 1.62
N ASP A 446 23.88 2.84 2.59
CA ASP A 446 23.37 4.21 2.39
C ASP A 446 24.16 5.19 3.24
N TYR A 447 24.59 6.28 2.64
CA TYR A 447 25.27 7.37 3.31
C TYR A 447 24.55 8.69 3.03
N SER A 448 24.17 9.39 4.08
CA SER A 448 23.54 10.71 4.04
C SER A 448 24.44 11.73 4.72
N ASN A 449 24.71 12.84 4.06
CA ASN A 449 25.54 13.94 4.57
C ASN A 449 24.86 15.29 4.33
N PRO A 450 24.32 15.93 5.36
CA PRO A 450 23.88 17.34 5.28
C PRO A 450 25.09 18.25 5.20
N ILE A 451 25.36 18.78 4.01
CA ILE A 451 26.46 19.76 3.78
C ILE A 451 26.12 21.10 4.44
N SER A 452 24.85 21.42 4.52
CA SER A 452 24.35 22.60 5.22
C SER A 452 22.94 22.32 5.74
N THR A 453 22.37 23.25 6.51
CA THR A 453 20.98 23.20 7.01
C THR A 453 19.93 23.11 5.90
N LYS A 454 20.32 23.31 4.65
CA LYS A 454 19.41 23.31 3.48
C LYS A 454 19.81 22.30 2.40
N VAL A 455 21.03 21.76 2.44
CA VAL A 455 21.55 20.90 1.38
C VAL A 455 21.99 19.57 1.96
N THR A 456 21.42 18.48 1.48
CA THR A 456 21.78 17.10 1.84
C THR A 456 22.22 16.34 0.59
N LEU A 457 23.35 15.63 0.68
CA LEU A 457 23.77 14.66 -0.30
C LEU A 457 23.57 13.26 0.26
N GLU A 458 22.99 12.39 -0.57
CA GLU A 458 22.83 10.98 -0.25
C GLU A 458 23.46 10.14 -1.35
N THR A 459 24.16 9.09 -1.00
CA THR A 459 24.70 8.10 -1.94
C THR A 459 24.63 6.72 -1.36
N GLY A 460 24.55 5.72 -2.20
CA GLY A 460 24.48 4.35 -1.73
C GLY A 460 24.59 3.34 -2.84
N GLY A 461 24.67 2.08 -2.41
CA GLY A 461 24.69 0.92 -3.30
C GLY A 461 23.84 -0.22 -2.75
N MET A 462 23.34 -1.04 -3.65
CA MET A 462 22.55 -2.24 -3.34
C MET A 462 22.99 -3.37 -4.28
N TYR A 463 23.18 -4.54 -3.71
CA TYR A 463 23.35 -5.77 -4.47
C TYR A 463 22.29 -6.77 -4.04
N GLU A 464 21.54 -7.24 -4.98
CA GLU A 464 20.42 -8.16 -4.77
C GLU A 464 20.65 -9.43 -5.61
N MET A 465 20.44 -10.58 -4.99
CA MET A 465 20.47 -11.90 -5.60
C MET A 465 19.14 -12.59 -5.34
N ASN A 466 18.54 -13.11 -6.39
CA ASN A 466 17.28 -13.85 -6.34
C ASN A 466 17.48 -15.20 -7.05
N ASP A 467 17.30 -16.29 -6.33
CA ASP A 467 17.42 -17.67 -6.81
C ASP A 467 16.08 -18.38 -6.57
N VAL A 468 15.49 -18.90 -7.63
CA VAL A 468 14.18 -19.55 -7.60
C VAL A 468 14.21 -20.84 -8.37
N GLY A 469 13.63 -21.88 -7.78
CA GLY A 469 13.41 -23.16 -8.45
C GLY A 469 11.97 -23.64 -8.28
N ASN A 470 11.45 -24.26 -9.30
CA ASN A 470 10.12 -24.85 -9.31
C ASN A 470 10.11 -26.19 -10.02
N ASP A 471 10.01 -27.27 -9.23
CA ASP A 471 9.71 -28.61 -9.72
C ASP A 471 8.20 -28.80 -9.80
N TYR A 472 7.68 -29.01 -10.99
CA TYR A 472 6.26 -29.23 -11.23
C TYR A 472 6.06 -30.55 -11.98
N SER A 473 5.28 -31.47 -11.40
CA SER A 473 4.91 -32.73 -12.03
C SER A 473 3.42 -32.87 -12.19
N VAL A 474 3.02 -33.42 -13.33
CA VAL A 474 1.64 -33.77 -13.66
C VAL A 474 1.58 -35.25 -13.99
N LEU A 475 0.65 -35.96 -13.39
CA LEU A 475 0.36 -37.37 -13.69
C LEU A 475 -1.10 -37.46 -14.18
N ASN A 476 -1.29 -38.13 -15.31
CA ASN A 476 -2.58 -38.47 -15.87
C ASN A 476 -2.94 -39.90 -15.54
N GLU A 477 -4.18 -40.18 -15.19
CA GLU A 477 -4.68 -41.52 -15.00
C GLU A 477 -4.95 -42.18 -16.38
N ILE A 478 -4.20 -43.22 -16.72
CA ILE A 478 -4.35 -44.04 -17.91
C ILE A 478 -4.56 -45.50 -17.43
N ASP A 479 -5.64 -46.12 -17.81
CA ASP A 479 -6.00 -47.49 -17.40
C ASP A 479 -5.90 -47.73 -15.87
N LYS A 480 -6.34 -46.74 -15.09
CA LYS A 480 -6.29 -46.75 -13.62
C LYS A 480 -4.87 -46.66 -13.02
N VAL A 481 -3.88 -46.30 -13.81
CA VAL A 481 -2.50 -46.07 -13.37
C VAL A 481 -2.13 -44.61 -13.61
N PHE A 482 -1.58 -43.93 -12.62
CA PHE A 482 -1.08 -42.55 -12.78
C PHE A 482 0.30 -42.58 -13.46
N VAL A 483 0.38 -41.99 -14.64
CA VAL A 483 1.58 -41.92 -15.47
C VAL A 483 1.98 -40.46 -15.63
N ILE A 484 3.29 -40.15 -15.54
CA ILE A 484 3.82 -38.81 -15.73
C ILE A 484 3.46 -38.32 -17.13
N ASP A 485 2.92 -37.12 -17.21
CA ASP A 485 2.74 -36.37 -18.44
C ASP A 485 4.02 -35.56 -18.73
N PRO A 486 4.83 -35.97 -19.72
CA PRO A 486 6.09 -35.30 -20.01
C PRO A 486 5.91 -33.91 -20.68
N VAL A 487 4.72 -33.62 -21.20
CA VAL A 487 4.43 -32.34 -21.86
C VAL A 487 4.15 -31.24 -20.86
N THR A 488 3.52 -31.59 -19.74
CA THR A 488 3.14 -30.61 -18.70
C THR A 488 4.00 -30.70 -17.43
N THR A 489 4.83 -31.74 -17.29
CA THR A 489 5.85 -31.87 -16.21
C THR A 489 7.07 -31.04 -16.55
N ASN A 490 7.59 -30.28 -15.58
CA ASN A 490 8.64 -29.33 -15.84
C ASN A 490 9.46 -28.96 -14.59
N ASN A 491 10.75 -28.70 -14.79
CA ASN A 491 11.64 -28.06 -13.83
C ASN A 491 12.11 -26.73 -14.41
N PHE A 492 11.85 -25.65 -13.67
CA PHE A 492 12.20 -24.29 -14.05
C PHE A 492 13.09 -23.65 -13.00
N GLU A 493 14.23 -23.12 -13.43
CA GLU A 493 15.18 -22.39 -12.61
C GLU A 493 15.31 -20.95 -13.07
N PHE A 494 15.44 -20.04 -12.12
CA PHE A 494 15.58 -18.61 -12.35
C PHE A 494 16.63 -18.04 -11.39
N ASP A 495 17.65 -17.41 -11.94
CA ASP A 495 18.69 -16.67 -11.19
C ASP A 495 18.74 -15.23 -11.69
N GLN A 496 18.63 -14.28 -10.77
CA GLN A 496 18.73 -12.85 -11.09
C GLN A 496 19.66 -12.15 -10.12
N LYS A 497 20.56 -11.32 -10.64
CA LYS A 497 21.44 -10.45 -9.87
C LYS A 497 21.25 -9.01 -10.29
N VAL A 498 21.11 -8.11 -9.33
CA VAL A 498 20.95 -6.68 -9.60
C VAL A 498 21.95 -5.90 -8.76
N LEU A 499 22.85 -5.19 -9.43
CA LEU A 499 23.75 -4.24 -8.79
C LEU A 499 23.25 -2.81 -9.08
N GLY A 500 22.92 -2.07 -8.04
CA GLY A 500 22.45 -0.68 -8.14
C GLY A 500 23.35 0.27 -7.36
N ILE A 501 23.70 1.40 -7.96
CA ILE A 501 24.43 2.51 -7.32
C ILE A 501 23.64 3.80 -7.56
N TYR A 502 23.51 4.64 -6.55
CA TYR A 502 22.78 5.89 -6.66
C TYR A 502 23.49 7.07 -5.98
N GLY A 503 23.14 8.27 -6.44
CA GLY A 503 23.44 9.53 -5.80
C GLY A 503 22.26 10.48 -5.88
N THR A 504 21.98 11.21 -4.79
CA THR A 504 20.95 12.24 -4.76
C THR A 504 21.46 13.50 -4.08
N GLY A 505 21.00 14.65 -4.56
CA GLY A 505 21.21 15.93 -3.92
C GLY A 505 19.86 16.57 -3.64
N SER A 506 19.62 17.03 -2.41
CA SER A 506 18.40 17.72 -2.02
C SER A 506 18.70 19.12 -1.48
N TYR A 507 17.82 20.05 -1.79
CA TYR A 507 17.78 21.39 -1.25
C TYR A 507 16.41 21.64 -0.63
N GLU A 508 16.38 22.04 0.65
CA GLU A 508 15.15 22.40 1.36
C GLU A 508 15.28 23.83 1.93
N GLY A 509 14.67 24.77 1.21
CA GLY A 509 14.55 26.16 1.62
C GLY A 509 13.19 26.46 2.24
N GLU A 510 12.97 27.72 2.64
CA GLU A 510 11.69 28.14 3.24
C GLU A 510 10.49 27.96 2.29
N LYS A 511 10.67 28.34 1.01
CA LYS A 511 9.63 28.28 -0.02
C LYS A 511 9.85 27.17 -1.03
N TRP A 512 11.12 26.89 -1.38
CA TRP A 512 11.48 25.93 -2.42
C TRP A 512 12.13 24.69 -1.81
N GLY A 513 11.73 23.52 -2.27
CA GLY A 513 12.41 22.26 -2.07
C GLY A 513 12.70 21.63 -3.43
N ALA A 514 13.87 21.01 -3.58
CA ALA A 514 14.25 20.26 -4.77
C ALA A 514 15.08 19.04 -4.38
N LYS A 515 14.87 17.90 -5.05
CA LYS A 515 15.68 16.69 -4.91
C LYS A 515 15.95 16.13 -6.31
N LEU A 516 17.22 15.98 -6.65
CA LEU A 516 17.69 15.41 -7.90
C LEU A 516 18.41 14.11 -7.58
N GLY A 517 18.14 13.04 -8.33
CA GLY A 517 18.79 11.76 -8.14
C GLY A 517 19.03 11.02 -9.44
N LEU A 518 20.10 10.24 -9.43
CA LEU A 518 20.41 9.31 -10.50
C LEU A 518 20.78 7.97 -9.88
N ARG A 519 20.21 6.90 -10.42
CA ARG A 519 20.53 5.52 -10.09
C ARG A 519 20.92 4.78 -11.36
N VAL A 520 21.95 3.95 -11.25
CA VAL A 520 22.39 3.04 -12.29
C VAL A 520 22.17 1.63 -11.78
N GLU A 521 21.52 0.78 -12.54
CA GLU A 521 21.39 -0.64 -12.22
C GLU A 521 21.89 -1.50 -13.39
N ASN A 522 22.71 -2.48 -13.07
CA ASN A 522 23.02 -3.61 -13.94
C ASN A 522 22.23 -4.83 -13.47
N THR A 523 21.59 -5.51 -14.39
CA THR A 523 20.81 -6.73 -14.16
C THR A 523 21.36 -7.86 -14.99
N ASP A 524 21.68 -8.97 -14.34
CA ASP A 524 22.03 -10.26 -14.92
C ASP A 524 20.93 -11.25 -14.57
N LEU A 525 20.26 -11.81 -15.57
CA LEU A 525 19.13 -12.73 -15.46
C LEU A 525 19.40 -13.98 -16.26
N ASN A 526 19.21 -15.13 -15.65
CA ASN A 526 19.25 -16.43 -16.31
C ASN A 526 18.01 -17.25 -15.95
N THR A 527 17.37 -17.84 -16.97
CA THR A 527 16.26 -18.79 -16.79
C THR A 527 16.58 -20.09 -17.53
N ILE A 528 16.33 -21.21 -16.87
CA ILE A 528 16.57 -22.54 -17.44
C ILE A 528 15.28 -23.35 -17.33
N LEU A 529 14.81 -23.85 -18.46
CA LEU A 529 13.74 -24.83 -18.54
C LEU A 529 14.37 -26.19 -18.85
N THR A 530 14.54 -26.98 -17.81
CA THR A 530 15.31 -28.22 -17.91
C THR A 530 14.67 -29.25 -18.82
N THR A 531 13.33 -29.27 -18.90
CA THR A 531 12.57 -30.24 -19.70
C THR A 531 12.78 -30.06 -21.21
N THR A 532 12.87 -28.83 -21.68
CA THR A 532 13.13 -28.50 -23.10
C THR A 532 14.57 -28.10 -23.39
N ASN A 533 15.39 -28.00 -22.34
CA ASN A 533 16.76 -27.49 -22.39
C ASN A 533 16.85 -26.06 -22.97
N GLU A 534 15.80 -25.28 -22.72
CA GLU A 534 15.77 -23.85 -23.10
C GLU A 534 16.49 -23.04 -22.03
N ASN A 535 17.38 -22.16 -22.47
CA ASN A 535 18.11 -21.22 -21.63
C ASN A 535 17.94 -19.82 -22.19
N ASN A 536 17.51 -18.88 -21.37
CA ASN A 536 17.40 -17.47 -21.73
C ASN A 536 18.24 -16.63 -20.76
N THR A 537 19.19 -15.88 -21.31
CA THR A 537 20.08 -15.01 -20.53
C THR A 537 19.92 -13.57 -20.96
N GLN A 538 19.81 -12.66 -20.02
CA GLN A 538 19.71 -11.22 -20.26
C GLN A 538 20.72 -10.49 -19.36
N ASP A 539 21.54 -9.62 -19.94
CA ASP A 539 22.43 -8.71 -19.23
C ASP A 539 22.24 -7.29 -19.76
N TYR A 540 21.86 -6.37 -18.89
CA TYR A 540 21.58 -4.99 -19.27
C TYR A 540 21.84 -4.00 -18.15
N THR A 541 22.28 -2.80 -18.55
CA THR A 541 22.51 -1.68 -17.63
C THR A 541 21.61 -0.52 -18.00
N ASN A 542 20.91 0.04 -16.99
CA ASN A 542 19.97 1.11 -17.17
C ASN A 542 20.15 2.26 -16.19
N LEU A 543 19.75 3.46 -16.64
CA LEU A 543 19.76 4.69 -15.88
C LEU A 543 18.34 5.03 -15.41
N PHE A 544 18.23 5.40 -14.13
CA PHE A 544 16.97 5.75 -13.47
C PHE A 544 17.08 7.13 -12.82
N PRO A 545 16.87 8.20 -13.58
CA PRO A 545 16.83 9.55 -13.05
C PRO A 545 15.56 9.81 -12.25
N SER A 546 15.65 10.68 -11.25
CA SER A 546 14.50 11.18 -10.49
C SER A 546 14.66 12.67 -10.18
N VAL A 547 13.54 13.39 -10.25
CA VAL A 547 13.48 14.82 -9.96
C VAL A 547 12.24 15.09 -9.13
N HIS A 548 12.39 15.77 -8.00
CA HIS A 548 11.27 16.23 -7.18
C HIS A 548 11.48 17.70 -6.86
N THR A 549 10.42 18.48 -6.93
CA THR A 549 10.43 19.87 -6.52
C THR A 549 9.15 20.20 -5.77
N SER A 550 9.25 21.14 -4.84
CA SER A 550 8.10 21.66 -4.12
C SER A 550 8.21 23.18 -4.01
N TYR A 551 7.06 23.84 -4.03
CA TYR A 551 6.93 25.26 -3.81
C TYR A 551 5.83 25.56 -2.82
N LYS A 552 6.17 26.17 -1.69
CA LYS A 552 5.24 26.63 -0.66
C LYS A 552 4.76 28.03 -1.02
N LEU A 553 3.58 28.15 -1.62
CA LEU A 553 2.99 29.46 -1.95
C LEU A 553 2.61 30.21 -0.68
N THR A 554 1.94 29.50 0.24
CA THR A 554 1.58 29.95 1.58
C THR A 554 1.79 28.83 2.59
N LYS A 555 1.51 29.04 3.88
CA LYS A 555 1.47 27.96 4.88
C LYS A 555 0.36 26.93 4.61
N MET A 556 -0.65 27.31 3.83
CA MET A 556 -1.84 26.48 3.54
C MET A 556 -1.81 25.87 2.14
N VAL A 557 -1.01 26.41 1.22
CA VAL A 557 -0.99 26.00 -0.19
C VAL A 557 0.43 25.71 -0.63
N SER A 558 0.65 24.52 -1.14
CA SER A 558 1.93 24.12 -1.74
C SER A 558 1.70 23.33 -3.03
N PHE A 559 2.68 23.39 -3.91
CA PHE A 559 2.74 22.64 -5.15
C PHE A 559 3.94 21.71 -5.13
N GLN A 560 3.80 20.54 -5.71
CA GLN A 560 4.88 19.58 -5.92
C GLN A 560 4.89 19.15 -7.37
N ALA A 561 6.08 18.87 -7.91
CA ALA A 561 6.23 18.20 -9.18
C ALA A 561 7.28 17.09 -9.04
N GLY A 562 7.03 15.98 -9.68
CA GLY A 562 7.87 14.79 -9.64
C GLY A 562 8.05 14.16 -11.01
N TYR A 563 9.24 13.65 -11.25
CA TYR A 563 9.57 12.77 -12.36
C TYR A 563 10.42 11.62 -11.84
N SER A 564 10.12 10.40 -12.30
CA SER A 564 11.00 9.25 -12.08
C SER A 564 10.88 8.25 -13.22
N ARG A 565 12.01 7.62 -13.58
CA ARG A 565 12.06 6.46 -14.44
C ARG A 565 12.17 5.19 -13.60
N ARG A 566 11.40 4.16 -13.99
CA ARG A 566 11.26 2.90 -13.25
C ARG A 566 11.34 1.71 -14.19
N ILE A 567 11.53 0.52 -13.61
CA ILE A 567 11.53 -0.75 -14.32
C ILE A 567 10.57 -1.73 -13.63
N TYR A 568 9.94 -2.60 -14.40
CA TYR A 568 9.31 -3.82 -13.90
C TYR A 568 9.97 -5.01 -14.59
N ARG A 569 10.65 -5.83 -13.80
CA ARG A 569 11.26 -7.06 -14.27
C ARG A 569 10.24 -8.18 -14.19
N PRO A 570 10.07 -8.99 -15.25
CA PRO A 570 9.21 -10.17 -15.20
C PRO A 570 9.60 -11.05 -14.01
N ARG A 571 8.59 -11.49 -13.28
CA ARG A 571 8.79 -12.38 -12.13
C ARG A 571 8.65 -13.84 -12.55
N LEU A 572 8.97 -14.77 -11.65
CA LEU A 572 8.82 -16.19 -11.90
C LEU A 572 7.51 -16.54 -12.60
N TRP A 573 6.37 -16.06 -12.10
CA TRP A 573 5.05 -16.42 -12.64
C TRP A 573 4.73 -15.79 -14.00
N ASP A 574 5.46 -14.76 -14.38
CA ASP A 574 5.40 -14.23 -15.74
C ASP A 574 6.28 -15.04 -16.69
N LEU A 575 7.36 -15.65 -16.19
CA LEU A 575 8.38 -16.38 -16.97
C LEU A 575 8.12 -17.89 -17.02
N ASN A 576 7.66 -18.52 -15.92
CA ASN A 576 7.47 -19.98 -15.85
C ASN A 576 6.36 -20.44 -16.79
N PRO A 577 6.66 -21.22 -17.84
CA PRO A 577 5.68 -21.61 -18.86
C PRO A 577 4.60 -22.59 -18.37
N PHE A 578 4.70 -23.11 -17.15
CA PHE A 578 3.74 -24.07 -16.62
C PHE A 578 3.35 -23.71 -15.19
N PHE A 579 2.05 -23.53 -14.89
CA PHE A 579 1.71 -23.33 -13.50
C PHE A 579 0.28 -23.62 -13.03
N ASN A 580 -0.71 -23.85 -13.89
CA ASN A 580 -2.06 -24.13 -13.36
C ASN A 580 -2.93 -24.90 -14.34
N ILE A 581 -3.38 -26.10 -13.94
CA ILE A 581 -4.32 -26.94 -14.68
C ILE A 581 -5.64 -27.18 -13.95
N ARG A 582 -5.96 -26.37 -12.92
CA ARG A 582 -7.22 -26.46 -12.16
C ARG A 582 -8.44 -26.41 -13.10
N ASN A 583 -8.47 -25.48 -14.01
CA ASN A 583 -9.42 -25.42 -15.09
C ASN A 583 -8.69 -25.67 -16.41
N ILE A 584 -8.80 -26.89 -16.92
CA ILE A 584 -8.11 -27.34 -18.14
C ILE A 584 -8.56 -26.61 -19.42
N TYR A 585 -9.70 -25.91 -19.37
CA TYR A 585 -10.19 -25.07 -20.46
C TYR A 585 -9.83 -23.60 -20.30
N ASN A 586 -9.20 -23.19 -19.20
CA ASN A 586 -8.71 -21.84 -18.94
C ASN A 586 -7.30 -21.89 -18.33
N ILE A 587 -6.32 -22.16 -19.16
CA ILE A 587 -4.91 -22.36 -18.79
C ILE A 587 -4.20 -21.02 -18.79
N ARG A 588 -3.36 -20.81 -17.80
CA ARG A 588 -2.40 -19.70 -17.77
C ARG A 588 -1.00 -20.27 -17.77
N ARG A 589 -0.12 -19.73 -18.58
CA ARG A 589 1.32 -20.07 -18.61
C ARG A 589 2.15 -18.81 -18.75
N GLY A 590 3.36 -18.83 -18.20
CA GLY A 590 4.34 -17.75 -18.36
C GLY A 590 5.05 -17.82 -19.72
N ASN A 591 5.93 -16.84 -19.95
CA ASN A 591 6.76 -16.71 -21.15
C ASN A 591 8.20 -16.39 -20.73
N PRO A 592 9.16 -17.34 -20.86
CA PRO A 592 10.55 -17.15 -20.44
C PRO A 592 11.29 -16.07 -21.26
N ASN A 593 10.75 -15.65 -22.39
CA ASN A 593 11.35 -14.66 -23.29
C ASN A 593 10.95 -13.20 -22.98
N LEU A 594 10.17 -12.98 -21.91
CA LEU A 594 9.76 -11.63 -21.55
C LEU A 594 10.94 -10.73 -21.23
N GLN A 595 10.84 -9.50 -21.69
CA GLN A 595 11.75 -8.40 -21.38
C GLN A 595 11.13 -7.48 -20.33
N ALA A 596 11.97 -6.70 -19.66
CA ALA A 596 11.51 -5.75 -18.68
C ALA A 596 10.68 -4.60 -19.30
N GLU A 597 9.66 -4.13 -18.55
CA GLU A 597 8.95 -2.88 -18.85
C GLU A 597 9.70 -1.68 -18.27
N TYR A 598 9.64 -0.55 -18.96
CA TYR A 598 10.16 0.74 -18.47
C TYR A 598 9.04 1.76 -18.41
N ALA A 599 8.98 2.50 -17.30
CA ALA A 599 7.95 3.51 -17.07
C ALA A 599 8.56 4.86 -16.70
N ASP A 600 8.20 5.89 -17.43
CA ASP A 600 8.49 7.30 -17.12
C ASP A 600 7.23 7.91 -16.51
N SER A 601 7.31 8.34 -15.24
CA SER A 601 6.21 8.93 -14.47
C SER A 601 6.43 10.42 -14.27
N TYR A 602 5.45 11.23 -14.62
CA TYR A 602 5.40 12.68 -14.44
C TYR A 602 4.19 13.02 -13.59
N GLU A 603 4.35 13.89 -12.61
CA GLU A 603 3.26 14.29 -11.73
C GLU A 603 3.39 15.75 -11.28
N ILE A 604 2.26 16.46 -11.26
CA ILE A 604 2.14 17.79 -10.65
C ILE A 604 1.00 17.72 -9.64
N THR A 605 1.25 18.15 -8.42
CA THR A 605 0.32 18.05 -7.29
C THR A 605 0.15 19.41 -6.63
N GLY A 606 -1.10 19.83 -6.44
CA GLY A 606 -1.48 20.93 -5.57
C GLY A 606 -1.97 20.39 -4.22
N ILE A 607 -1.44 20.89 -3.12
CA ILE A 607 -1.78 20.50 -1.74
C ILE A 607 -2.38 21.73 -1.05
N PHE A 608 -3.59 21.58 -0.51
CA PHE A 608 -4.35 22.63 0.16
C PHE A 608 -4.71 22.14 1.56
N ILE A 609 -4.18 22.80 2.60
CA ILE A 609 -4.42 22.47 4.01
C ILE A 609 -5.11 23.67 4.65
N LEU A 610 -6.43 23.61 4.74
CA LEU A 610 -7.28 24.61 5.40
C LEU A 610 -7.74 24.04 6.75
N GLU A 611 -8.28 24.88 7.62
CA GLU A 611 -8.70 24.50 8.98
C GLU A 611 -9.61 23.25 9.03
N LYS A 612 -10.54 23.12 8.07
CA LYS A 612 -11.52 22.04 8.03
C LYS A 612 -11.40 21.12 6.81
N ILE A 613 -10.52 21.48 5.87
CA ILE A 613 -10.36 20.79 4.59
C ILE A 613 -8.89 20.54 4.35
N SER A 614 -8.54 19.30 4.05
CA SER A 614 -7.27 18.94 3.44
C SER A 614 -7.56 18.36 2.06
N LEU A 615 -7.05 18.98 1.01
CA LEU A 615 -7.26 18.57 -0.38
C LEU A 615 -5.92 18.40 -1.08
N ASN A 616 -5.80 17.35 -1.86
CA ASN A 616 -4.69 17.07 -2.75
C ASN A 616 -5.22 16.79 -4.14
N ALA A 617 -4.73 17.49 -5.14
CA ALA A 617 -5.11 17.28 -6.55
C ALA A 617 -3.86 17.13 -7.39
N SER A 618 -3.75 15.99 -8.09
CA SER A 618 -2.60 15.64 -8.93
C SER A 618 -3.01 15.41 -10.37
N ILE A 619 -2.26 15.95 -11.30
CA ILE A 619 -2.28 15.55 -12.71
C ILE A 619 -1.03 14.72 -12.93
N TYR A 620 -1.18 13.54 -13.51
CA TYR A 620 -0.06 12.64 -13.77
C TYR A 620 -0.08 12.11 -15.21
N ASN A 621 1.09 11.77 -15.70
CA ASN A 621 1.28 11.00 -16.93
C ASN A 621 2.24 9.85 -16.66
N LEU A 622 1.88 8.66 -17.09
CA LEU A 622 2.68 7.45 -17.02
C LEU A 622 2.86 6.92 -18.44
N TYR A 623 4.09 7.00 -18.94
CA TYR A 623 4.48 6.47 -20.23
C TYR A 623 5.28 5.18 -20.04
N THR A 624 4.75 4.06 -20.50
CA THR A 624 5.34 2.73 -20.32
C THR A 624 5.70 2.13 -21.67
N THR A 625 6.90 1.60 -21.79
CA THR A 625 7.42 0.88 -22.98
C THR A 625 7.64 -0.59 -22.64
N ASN A 626 7.67 -1.46 -23.65
CA ASN A 626 7.73 -2.92 -23.54
C ASN A 626 6.64 -3.49 -22.62
N VAL A 627 5.43 -2.95 -22.71
CA VAL A 627 4.32 -3.30 -21.83
C VAL A 627 4.03 -4.78 -21.89
N ILE A 628 4.01 -5.45 -20.73
CA ILE A 628 3.65 -6.86 -20.61
C ILE A 628 2.13 -6.95 -20.52
N GLU A 629 1.52 -7.57 -21.51
CA GLU A 629 0.08 -7.81 -21.62
C GLU A 629 -0.22 -9.29 -21.68
N ARG A 630 -1.31 -9.69 -21.07
CA ARG A 630 -1.79 -11.06 -21.15
C ARG A 630 -2.68 -11.25 -22.36
N ILE A 631 -2.23 -12.10 -23.29
CA ILE A 631 -2.94 -12.42 -24.53
C ILE A 631 -3.55 -13.82 -24.40
N SER A 632 -4.81 -13.93 -24.75
CA SER A 632 -5.54 -15.18 -24.79
C SER A 632 -5.59 -15.72 -26.21
N PHE A 633 -5.27 -16.99 -26.34
CA PHE A 633 -5.39 -17.79 -27.54
C PHE A 633 -6.38 -18.92 -27.29
N PHE A 634 -6.99 -19.40 -28.34
CA PHE A 634 -7.93 -20.51 -28.23
C PHE A 634 -7.36 -21.72 -29.00
N GLU A 635 -6.90 -22.71 -28.26
CA GLU A 635 -6.28 -23.94 -28.74
C GLU A 635 -7.02 -25.15 -28.17
N ASN A 636 -7.42 -26.10 -29.03
CA ASN A 636 -8.08 -27.36 -28.62
C ASN A 636 -9.28 -27.15 -27.67
N ASN A 637 -10.13 -26.14 -27.95
CA ASN A 637 -11.24 -25.69 -27.12
C ASN A 637 -10.86 -25.13 -25.74
N ALA A 638 -9.58 -24.99 -25.45
CA ALA A 638 -9.09 -24.34 -24.24
C ALA A 638 -8.64 -22.91 -24.53
N ASN A 639 -8.89 -22.01 -23.60
CA ASN A 639 -8.28 -20.70 -23.55
C ASN A 639 -6.89 -20.82 -22.90
N VAL A 640 -5.85 -20.42 -23.64
CA VAL A 640 -4.49 -20.33 -23.11
C VAL A 640 -4.10 -18.87 -23.03
N THR A 641 -3.81 -18.38 -21.83
CA THR A 641 -3.42 -16.99 -21.61
C THR A 641 -1.92 -16.94 -21.30
N VAL A 642 -1.18 -16.12 -22.08
CA VAL A 642 0.28 -15.96 -21.99
C VAL A 642 0.63 -14.47 -21.88
N PRO A 643 1.56 -14.07 -21.02
CA PRO A 643 2.08 -12.71 -21.00
C PRO A 643 3.04 -12.47 -22.18
N GLU A 644 2.93 -11.32 -22.83
CA GLU A 644 3.74 -10.92 -23.97
C GLU A 644 4.12 -9.45 -23.87
N ASN A 645 5.32 -9.08 -24.35
CA ASN A 645 5.70 -7.67 -24.46
C ASN A 645 5.01 -7.05 -25.68
N ILE A 646 4.04 -6.16 -25.46
CA ILE A 646 3.25 -5.56 -26.52
C ILE A 646 3.33 -4.03 -26.47
N GLY A 647 4.27 -3.46 -27.20
CA GLY A 647 4.33 -2.04 -27.52
C GLY A 647 4.42 -1.10 -26.32
N GLN A 648 3.57 -0.08 -26.30
CA GLN A 648 3.64 1.01 -25.34
C GLN A 648 2.26 1.43 -24.83
N ARG A 649 2.24 2.04 -23.64
CA ARG A 649 1.06 2.61 -23.01
C ARG A 649 1.35 4.03 -22.54
N ASN A 650 0.51 4.98 -22.92
CA ASN A 650 0.52 6.33 -22.40
C ASN A 650 -0.77 6.58 -21.61
N LYS A 651 -0.66 6.82 -20.30
CA LYS A 651 -1.80 7.05 -19.41
C LYS A 651 -1.68 8.43 -18.76
N THR A 652 -2.64 9.31 -19.04
CA THR A 652 -2.76 10.61 -18.39
C THR A 652 -3.97 10.59 -17.47
N GLY A 653 -3.82 11.10 -16.25
CA GLY A 653 -4.90 11.06 -15.27
C GLY A 653 -4.95 12.23 -14.32
N LEU A 654 -6.09 12.31 -13.63
CA LEU A 654 -6.37 13.24 -12.55
C LEU A 654 -6.67 12.42 -11.28
N GLU A 655 -6.02 12.77 -10.19
CA GLU A 655 -6.26 12.20 -8.87
C GLU A 655 -6.61 13.32 -7.90
N VAL A 656 -7.69 13.15 -7.13
CA VAL A 656 -8.11 14.10 -6.11
C VAL A 656 -8.38 13.34 -4.83
N ASN A 657 -7.68 13.70 -3.74
CA ASN A 657 -7.87 13.14 -2.41
C ASN A 657 -8.25 14.26 -1.45
N GLY A 658 -9.23 14.04 -0.61
CA GLY A 658 -9.66 15.07 0.31
C GLY A 658 -10.21 14.56 1.62
N LYS A 659 -10.01 15.36 2.67
CA LYS A 659 -10.63 15.19 3.99
C LYS A 659 -11.37 16.46 4.33
N TYR A 660 -12.62 16.34 4.75
CA TYR A 660 -13.46 17.44 5.20
C TYR A 660 -14.05 17.12 6.57
N THR A 661 -13.79 17.99 7.55
CA THR A 661 -14.26 17.86 8.93
C THR A 661 -15.02 19.14 9.32
N PRO A 662 -16.28 19.32 8.83
CA PRO A 662 -17.05 20.53 9.08
C PRO A 662 -17.35 20.75 10.56
N ILE A 663 -17.56 19.64 11.28
CA ILE A 663 -17.93 19.60 12.70
C ILE A 663 -17.24 18.42 13.38
N LYS A 664 -17.03 18.51 14.70
CA LYS A 664 -16.21 17.56 15.48
C LYS A 664 -16.69 16.10 15.45
N TRP A 665 -17.97 15.86 15.20
CA TRP A 665 -18.55 14.52 15.18
C TRP A 665 -18.70 13.92 13.78
N PHE A 666 -18.40 14.68 12.71
CA PHE A 666 -18.53 14.22 11.33
C PHE A 666 -17.25 14.47 10.54
N THR A 667 -16.78 13.46 9.84
CA THR A 667 -15.64 13.54 8.92
C THR A 667 -15.98 12.83 7.63
N LEU A 668 -15.67 13.46 6.51
CA LEU A 668 -15.78 12.93 5.16
C LEU A 668 -14.36 12.80 4.59
N ASN A 669 -13.99 11.61 4.12
CA ASN A 669 -12.78 11.40 3.32
C ASN A 669 -13.22 10.92 1.94
N GLY A 670 -12.64 11.51 0.90
CA GLY A 670 -12.93 11.15 -0.48
C GLY A 670 -11.64 10.98 -1.29
N ASP A 671 -11.70 10.04 -2.21
CA ASP A 671 -10.68 9.80 -3.24
C ASP A 671 -11.39 9.68 -4.59
N PHE A 672 -10.81 10.28 -5.61
CA PHE A 672 -11.24 10.15 -6.99
C PHE A 672 -10.01 10.05 -7.88
N ASN A 673 -9.96 9.03 -8.73
CA ASN A 673 -8.92 8.85 -9.74
C ASN A 673 -9.57 8.62 -11.09
N PHE A 674 -9.18 9.42 -12.09
CA PHE A 674 -9.57 9.27 -13.48
C PHE A 674 -8.30 9.11 -14.33
N GLY A 675 -8.24 8.13 -15.20
CA GLY A 675 -7.14 7.90 -16.13
C GLY A 675 -7.65 7.61 -17.52
N TYR A 676 -7.21 8.42 -18.48
CA TYR A 676 -7.34 8.16 -19.90
C TYR A 676 -6.04 7.53 -20.41
N PHE A 677 -6.11 6.45 -21.15
CA PHE A 677 -4.93 5.77 -21.66
C PHE A 677 -5.05 5.44 -23.14
N MET A 678 -3.90 5.45 -23.78
CA MET A 678 -3.69 5.00 -25.15
C MET A 678 -2.68 3.85 -25.12
N ARG A 679 -3.01 2.77 -25.79
CA ARG A 679 -2.13 1.62 -26.01
C ARG A 679 -1.85 1.50 -27.48
N GLN A 680 -0.59 1.17 -27.82
CA GLN A 680 -0.12 0.98 -29.16
C GLN A 680 0.83 -0.21 -29.18
N GLY A 681 0.59 -1.15 -30.08
CA GLY A 681 1.44 -2.30 -30.25
C GLY A 681 0.82 -3.37 -31.12
N SER A 682 1.63 -4.30 -31.57
CA SER A 682 1.22 -5.42 -32.40
C SER A 682 1.87 -6.70 -31.90
N PHE A 683 1.17 -7.82 -32.06
CA PHE A 683 1.66 -9.16 -31.75
C PHE A 683 1.07 -10.15 -32.74
N GLN A 684 1.89 -11.02 -33.34
CA GLN A 684 1.48 -12.02 -34.33
C GLN A 684 0.62 -11.45 -35.45
N ASN A 685 1.02 -10.29 -36.02
CA ASN A 685 0.30 -9.56 -37.07
C ASN A 685 -1.09 -9.02 -36.67
N GLN A 686 -1.47 -9.07 -35.41
CA GLN A 686 -2.64 -8.39 -34.88
C GLN A 686 -2.24 -7.04 -34.29
N ASN A 687 -3.00 -6.00 -34.64
CA ASN A 687 -2.84 -4.68 -34.04
C ASN A 687 -3.72 -4.54 -32.81
N PHE A 688 -3.12 -4.12 -31.70
CA PHE A 688 -3.77 -3.90 -30.42
C PHE A 688 -3.87 -2.41 -30.05
N ASP A 689 -3.91 -1.52 -31.04
CA ASP A 689 -4.06 -0.09 -30.79
C ASP A 689 -5.46 0.23 -30.32
N PHE A 690 -5.58 0.86 -29.17
CA PHE A 690 -6.85 1.32 -28.64
C PHE A 690 -6.68 2.41 -27.58
N THR A 691 -7.77 3.12 -27.35
CA THR A 691 -7.89 4.07 -26.24
C THR A 691 -8.97 3.61 -25.27
N GLY A 692 -8.82 4.00 -24.02
CA GLY A 692 -9.80 3.72 -22.99
C GLY A 692 -9.66 4.69 -21.82
N ASP A 693 -10.64 4.64 -20.96
CA ASP A 693 -10.65 5.36 -19.70
C ASP A 693 -10.99 4.41 -18.56
N GLN A 694 -10.55 4.78 -17.38
CA GLN A 694 -10.91 4.12 -16.13
C GLN A 694 -10.97 5.16 -15.02
N TRP A 695 -11.98 5.06 -14.18
CA TRP A 695 -12.07 5.87 -12.98
C TRP A 695 -12.49 5.05 -11.77
N SER A 696 -12.05 5.50 -10.63
CA SER A 696 -12.38 4.92 -9.33
C SER A 696 -12.63 6.02 -8.32
N THR A 697 -13.47 5.73 -7.33
CA THR A 697 -13.71 6.63 -6.21
C THR A 697 -13.94 5.84 -4.93
N GLN A 698 -13.44 6.38 -3.83
CA GLN A 698 -13.71 5.91 -2.49
C GLN A 698 -14.30 7.07 -1.69
N LEU A 699 -15.37 6.81 -0.95
CA LEU A 699 -15.97 7.79 -0.06
C LEU A 699 -16.19 7.16 1.31
N THR A 700 -15.57 7.73 2.34
CA THR A 700 -15.68 7.27 3.72
C THR A 700 -16.25 8.37 4.58
N THR A 701 -17.38 8.09 5.23
CA THR A 701 -18.02 8.97 6.21
C THR A 701 -17.85 8.40 7.61
N LYS A 702 -17.39 9.23 8.54
CA LYS A 702 -17.21 8.87 9.96
C LYS A 702 -18.08 9.74 10.84
N PHE A 703 -18.77 9.10 11.78
CA PHE A 703 -19.60 9.72 12.78
C PHE A 703 -19.06 9.36 14.18
N LYS A 704 -18.61 10.36 14.94
CA LYS A 704 -18.28 10.20 16.36
C LYS A 704 -19.54 10.39 17.19
N LEU A 705 -20.10 9.29 17.63
CA LEU A 705 -21.32 9.24 18.43
C LEU A 705 -21.02 9.37 19.93
N PRO A 706 -22.02 9.68 20.78
CA PRO A 706 -21.88 9.62 22.23
C PRO A 706 -21.34 8.28 22.73
N ALA A 707 -20.89 8.22 23.97
CA ALA A 707 -20.33 7.02 24.61
C ALA A 707 -19.06 6.45 23.93
N LYS A 708 -18.27 7.28 23.26
CA LYS A 708 -17.04 6.91 22.55
C LYS A 708 -17.26 5.82 21.47
N ILE A 709 -18.41 5.92 20.78
CA ILE A 709 -18.77 5.07 19.65
C ILE A 709 -18.42 5.81 18.37
N ASP A 710 -17.70 5.15 17.48
CA ASP A 710 -17.45 5.62 16.13
C ASP A 710 -18.25 4.75 15.15
N PHE A 711 -18.96 5.34 14.20
CA PHE A 711 -19.66 4.67 13.12
C PHE A 711 -19.09 5.12 11.78
N GLU A 712 -18.91 4.20 10.84
CA GLU A 712 -18.32 4.46 9.54
C GLU A 712 -19.11 3.79 8.41
N LEU A 713 -19.31 4.55 7.34
CA LEU A 713 -19.79 4.05 6.06
C LEU A 713 -18.71 4.31 5.01
N ARG A 714 -18.41 3.31 4.20
CA ARG A 714 -17.47 3.42 3.10
C ARG A 714 -18.05 2.83 1.84
N GLY A 715 -18.09 3.65 0.80
CA GLY A 715 -18.42 3.26 -0.56
C GLY A 715 -17.16 3.23 -1.45
N ASP A 716 -17.00 2.17 -2.22
CA ASP A 716 -15.93 2.00 -3.21
C ASP A 716 -16.58 1.74 -4.57
N TYR A 717 -16.13 2.48 -5.59
CA TYR A 717 -16.58 2.28 -6.96
C TYR A 717 -15.38 2.23 -7.90
N GLN A 718 -15.43 1.32 -8.86
CA GLN A 718 -14.49 1.24 -9.98
C GLN A 718 -15.28 1.08 -11.27
N SER A 719 -14.96 1.89 -12.29
CA SER A 719 -15.57 1.79 -13.59
C SER A 719 -15.07 0.56 -14.35
N ARG A 720 -15.82 0.15 -15.37
CA ARG A 720 -15.32 -0.81 -16.36
C ARG A 720 -14.07 -0.28 -17.06
N VAL A 721 -13.21 -1.19 -17.51
CA VAL A 721 -12.01 -0.85 -18.28
C VAL A 721 -11.93 -1.69 -19.55
N LYS A 722 -11.46 -1.09 -20.64
CA LYS A 722 -11.12 -1.77 -21.89
C LYS A 722 -9.75 -2.43 -21.74
N THR A 723 -9.63 -3.68 -22.14
CA THR A 723 -8.39 -4.46 -22.16
C THR A 723 -7.93 -4.70 -23.59
N VAL A 724 -6.77 -5.32 -23.77
CA VAL A 724 -6.17 -5.59 -25.11
C VAL A 724 -7.12 -6.39 -26.01
N GLN A 725 -7.83 -7.38 -25.47
CA GLN A 725 -8.71 -8.26 -26.25
C GLN A 725 -10.18 -8.15 -25.87
N GLY A 726 -10.55 -7.23 -24.97
CA GLY A 726 -11.90 -7.17 -24.47
C GLY A 726 -12.18 -6.08 -23.45
N LYS A 727 -12.85 -6.44 -22.37
CA LYS A 727 -13.21 -5.52 -21.28
C LYS A 727 -13.32 -6.24 -19.94
N GLN A 728 -13.06 -5.52 -18.89
CA GLN A 728 -13.32 -5.92 -17.50
C GLN A 728 -14.45 -5.07 -16.91
N SER A 729 -15.37 -5.70 -16.16
CA SER A 729 -16.47 -5.00 -15.50
C SER A 729 -15.97 -4.04 -14.40
N GLY A 730 -16.78 -3.04 -14.11
CA GLY A 730 -16.67 -2.28 -12.85
C GLY A 730 -17.44 -2.96 -11.72
N PHE A 731 -17.31 -2.39 -10.52
CA PHE A 731 -18.05 -2.79 -9.33
C PHE A 731 -18.35 -1.58 -8.43
N ALA A 732 -19.35 -1.74 -7.57
CA ALA A 732 -19.67 -0.82 -6.48
C ALA A 732 -19.85 -1.60 -5.19
N VAL A 733 -19.18 -1.20 -4.11
CA VAL A 733 -19.18 -1.91 -2.82
C VAL A 733 -19.51 -0.95 -1.69
N LEU A 734 -20.32 -1.38 -0.74
CA LEU A 734 -20.59 -0.67 0.51
C LEU A 734 -20.06 -1.49 1.69
N ASN A 735 -19.27 -0.86 2.55
CA ASN A 735 -18.78 -1.40 3.81
C ASN A 735 -19.33 -0.57 4.98
N ILE A 736 -19.66 -1.24 6.08
CA ILE A 736 -20.17 -0.61 7.31
C ILE A 736 -19.33 -1.06 8.48
N GLY A 737 -18.95 -0.12 9.35
CA GLY A 737 -18.17 -0.40 10.55
C GLY A 737 -18.67 0.37 11.77
N ILE A 738 -18.55 -0.25 12.93
CA ILE A 738 -18.81 0.36 14.23
C ILE A 738 -17.69 0.00 15.19
N ARG A 739 -17.28 0.96 16.02
CA ARG A 739 -16.22 0.77 17.00
C ARG A 739 -16.59 1.45 18.30
N LYS A 740 -16.29 0.79 19.43
CA LYS A 740 -16.42 1.34 20.76
C LYS A 740 -15.10 1.28 21.51
N LYS A 741 -14.66 2.41 22.05
CA LYS A 741 -13.49 2.52 22.91
C LYS A 741 -13.92 2.43 24.38
N ILE A 742 -13.24 1.59 25.17
CA ILE A 742 -13.52 1.30 26.56
C ILE A 742 -12.25 1.56 27.39
N GLY A 743 -12.38 1.96 28.63
CA GLY A 743 -11.24 2.15 29.54
C GLY A 743 -10.20 3.14 28.99
N GLU A 744 -10.63 4.38 28.67
CA GLU A 744 -9.76 5.44 28.10
C GLU A 744 -9.08 5.08 26.79
N GLY A 745 -9.64 4.09 26.06
CA GLY A 745 -9.09 3.60 24.79
C GLY A 745 -8.14 2.42 24.92
N LYS A 746 -7.94 1.87 26.11
CA LYS A 746 -7.13 0.65 26.30
C LYS A 746 -7.76 -0.58 25.67
N ALA A 747 -9.08 -0.68 25.69
CA ALA A 747 -9.83 -1.72 25.00
C ALA A 747 -10.65 -1.14 23.88
N VAL A 748 -10.71 -1.85 22.75
CA VAL A 748 -11.50 -1.49 21.57
C VAL A 748 -12.30 -2.71 21.12
N ILE A 749 -13.61 -2.54 20.96
CA ILE A 749 -14.50 -3.52 20.32
C ILE A 749 -14.91 -2.96 19.00
N SER A 750 -14.80 -3.74 17.94
CA SER A 750 -15.20 -3.37 16.58
C SER A 750 -16.07 -4.44 15.94
N ALA A 751 -17.01 -4.03 15.13
CA ALA A 751 -17.82 -4.91 14.28
C ALA A 751 -17.97 -4.28 12.91
N GLY A 752 -17.99 -5.09 11.86
CA GLY A 752 -18.10 -4.62 10.49
C GLY A 752 -18.75 -5.61 9.56
N VAL A 753 -19.35 -5.07 8.50
CA VAL A 753 -19.86 -5.82 7.35
C VAL A 753 -19.17 -5.27 6.12
N ARG A 754 -18.51 -6.14 5.36
CA ARG A 754 -17.90 -5.81 4.08
C ARG A 754 -18.74 -6.30 2.96
N ASP A 755 -18.74 -5.50 1.90
CA ASP A 755 -19.54 -5.79 0.72
C ASP A 755 -20.99 -6.17 1.10
N VAL A 756 -21.67 -5.21 1.75
CA VAL A 756 -23.03 -5.39 2.30
C VAL A 756 -23.98 -6.03 1.29
N PHE A 757 -23.80 -5.72 0.01
CA PHE A 757 -24.66 -6.22 -1.08
C PHE A 757 -24.09 -7.44 -1.80
N ALA A 758 -22.91 -7.96 -1.40
CA ALA A 758 -22.19 -9.01 -2.12
C ALA A 758 -21.99 -8.66 -3.62
N SER A 759 -21.66 -7.40 -3.87
CA SER A 759 -21.63 -6.80 -5.22
C SER A 759 -20.24 -6.78 -5.84
N ARG A 760 -19.19 -7.15 -5.09
CA ARG A 760 -17.81 -7.23 -5.59
C ARG A 760 -17.66 -8.47 -6.46
N LYS A 761 -17.74 -8.24 -7.75
CA LYS A 761 -17.53 -9.24 -8.78
C LYS A 761 -16.50 -8.75 -9.80
N GLN A 762 -15.76 -9.68 -10.35
CA GLN A 762 -14.82 -9.42 -11.42
C GLN A 762 -15.24 -10.22 -12.65
N VAL A 763 -15.71 -9.51 -13.67
CA VAL A 763 -16.17 -10.11 -14.92
C VAL A 763 -15.22 -9.68 -16.03
N ASN A 764 -14.61 -10.65 -16.69
CA ASN A 764 -13.74 -10.45 -17.84
C ASN A 764 -14.44 -10.97 -19.11
N TYR A 765 -14.49 -10.13 -20.12
CA TYR A 765 -15.01 -10.46 -21.45
C TYR A 765 -13.89 -10.35 -22.46
N ILE A 766 -13.66 -11.42 -23.22
CA ILE A 766 -12.76 -11.40 -24.40
C ILE A 766 -13.60 -11.81 -25.59
N SER A 767 -13.48 -11.08 -26.70
CA SER A 767 -14.16 -11.41 -27.95
C SER A 767 -13.19 -11.21 -29.12
N GLN A 768 -12.80 -12.32 -29.69
CA GLN A 768 -11.91 -12.39 -30.86
C GLN A 768 -12.68 -12.96 -32.06
N PRO A 769 -12.15 -12.90 -33.30
CA PRO A 769 -12.82 -13.46 -34.47
C PRO A 769 -13.21 -14.92 -34.34
N ASN A 770 -12.36 -15.75 -33.72
CA ASN A 770 -12.48 -17.20 -33.59
C ASN A 770 -13.03 -17.69 -32.24
N PHE A 771 -13.08 -16.84 -31.20
CA PHE A 771 -13.59 -17.26 -29.89
C PHE A 771 -14.23 -16.12 -29.08
N TYR A 772 -14.98 -16.51 -28.05
CA TYR A 772 -15.52 -15.64 -27.03
C TYR A 772 -15.28 -16.27 -25.67
N LEU A 773 -14.87 -15.46 -24.70
CA LEU A 773 -14.68 -15.86 -23.30
C LEU A 773 -15.43 -14.93 -22.37
N TYR A 774 -16.05 -15.53 -21.40
CA TYR A 774 -16.65 -14.86 -20.26
C TYR A 774 -16.12 -15.54 -19.00
N ASN A 775 -15.56 -14.78 -18.08
CA ASN A 775 -15.11 -15.25 -16.77
C ASN A 775 -15.67 -14.34 -15.70
N ASN A 776 -16.35 -14.91 -14.72
CA ASN A 776 -16.95 -14.21 -13.59
C ASN A 776 -16.44 -14.83 -12.28
N SER A 777 -15.96 -13.98 -11.38
CA SER A 777 -15.53 -14.39 -10.04
C SER A 777 -16.21 -13.53 -8.99
N ILE A 778 -16.76 -14.16 -7.96
CA ILE A 778 -17.50 -13.50 -6.87
C ILE A 778 -16.96 -14.00 -5.53
N ARG A 779 -16.62 -13.06 -4.64
CA ARG A 779 -16.08 -13.37 -3.30
C ARG A 779 -17.15 -13.32 -2.19
N GLY A 780 -18.22 -12.56 -2.36
CA GLY A 780 -19.31 -12.47 -1.39
C GLY A 780 -19.07 -11.51 -0.23
N ARG A 781 -19.98 -11.59 0.74
CA ARG A 781 -20.06 -10.72 1.93
C ARG A 781 -19.25 -11.29 3.08
N PHE A 782 -18.64 -10.39 3.90
CA PHE A 782 -17.87 -10.74 5.09
C PHE A 782 -18.37 -9.99 6.32
N PHE A 783 -18.51 -10.70 7.44
CA PHE A 783 -18.77 -10.14 8.76
C PHE A 783 -17.51 -10.28 9.61
N VAL A 784 -17.15 -9.25 10.35
CA VAL A 784 -15.96 -9.25 11.22
C VAL A 784 -16.33 -8.67 12.56
N LEU A 785 -15.90 -9.33 13.65
CA LEU A 785 -15.93 -8.85 15.02
C LEU A 785 -14.50 -8.89 15.56
N GLY A 786 -14.03 -7.78 16.13
CA GLY A 786 -12.68 -7.66 16.69
C GLY A 786 -12.70 -7.09 18.08
N VAL A 787 -11.80 -7.61 18.93
CA VAL A 787 -11.51 -7.07 20.26
C VAL A 787 -10.01 -6.89 20.37
N SER A 788 -9.56 -5.70 20.75
CA SER A 788 -8.15 -5.44 21.05
C SER A 788 -7.99 -4.80 22.42
N TYR A 789 -6.89 -5.14 23.09
CA TYR A 789 -6.53 -4.61 24.40
C TYR A 789 -5.05 -4.25 24.44
N SER A 790 -4.75 -3.01 24.85
CA SER A 790 -3.38 -2.51 25.01
C SER A 790 -3.04 -2.36 26.50
N PHE A 791 -1.84 -2.79 26.89
CA PHE A 791 -1.36 -2.77 28.25
C PHE A 791 0.08 -2.25 28.36
N GLY A 792 0.48 -1.85 29.57
CA GLY A 792 1.81 -1.30 29.86
C GLY A 792 1.77 0.07 30.50
N LYS A 793 2.91 0.57 31.02
CA LYS A 793 3.07 1.92 31.58
C LYS A 793 3.16 3.03 30.52
N GLY A 794 2.76 2.76 29.31
CA GLY A 794 2.58 3.77 28.27
C GLY A 794 1.10 4.01 28.09
N GLU A 795 0.65 5.26 28.14
CA GLU A 795 -0.66 5.63 27.64
C GLU A 795 -0.80 5.10 26.21
N ALA A 796 -2.02 4.70 25.84
CA ALA A 796 -2.34 4.35 24.47
C ALA A 796 -1.70 5.40 23.54
N MET A 797 -0.83 4.95 22.62
CA MET A 797 0.04 5.76 21.79
C MET A 797 -0.43 7.22 21.62
N THR A 798 0.06 8.11 22.45
CA THR A 798 0.07 9.53 22.21
C THR A 798 1.43 9.83 21.61
N TYR A 799 1.44 10.01 20.31
CA TYR A 799 2.61 10.47 19.58
C TYR A 799 2.94 11.90 20.03
N SER A 800 4.01 12.08 20.75
CA SER A 800 4.65 13.38 20.85
C SER A 800 5.29 13.64 19.50
N GLY A 801 4.69 14.55 18.72
CA GLY A 801 5.25 15.00 17.45
C GLY A 801 6.64 15.56 17.66
N GLY A 802 7.64 14.73 17.53
CA GLY A 802 8.96 15.17 17.20
C GLY A 802 8.89 15.68 15.77
N ARG A 803 8.88 17.01 15.58
CA ARG A 803 9.26 17.62 14.32
C ARG A 803 10.63 17.06 13.95
N ARG A 804 10.67 16.14 13.01
CA ARG A 804 11.86 16.00 12.16
C ARG A 804 11.57 16.81 10.92
N HIS A 805 12.36 17.84 10.73
CA HIS A 805 12.40 18.70 9.56
C HIS A 805 12.69 17.90 8.30
#